data_3a63a04819c2ea85f585566687371d95
#
_entry.id   3a63a04819c2ea85f585566687371d95
#
_cell.length_a   1.000
_cell.length_b   1.000
_cell.length_c   1.000
_cell.angle_alpha   90.00
_cell.angle_beta   90.00
_cell.angle_gamma   90.00
#
_symmetry.space_group_name_H-M   'P 1'
#
loop_
_entity.id
_entity.type
_entity.pdbx_description
1 polymer ?
#
loop_
_entity_poly.entity_id
_entity_poly.type
_entity_poly.pdbx_seq_one_letter_code
_entity_poly.pdbx_strand_id
1 'polypeptide(L)'
;MKKLLLIILALPMCAVAQADFIGCRTDSGWAETTMLHKTFMLTASDFKHYDFQTLKFTVDVTSLGYHEVYINHTRPDDNVLQPAVSQLNKHAFRVTYDITNLVHEGENEINLVVGQGWGRIYGTPAAVKAEVMREVADEECGLSDYVVWSDSTWRATPMEYSYTGSWQPLQFGGERYDARPIPRERPASVYDAKGIKISKQDFKGNRIVDTVPIQGRELLPDSSQLLDFGRVITGWFWAMYGLMDSGQVVTMEYLDHRDARPPHTETDIFVSDGAPYNIFRNRFHTHSFRYVRVKGAKVAHAQALQISAVDPTEGATFECSDPRLNAIHDMVKYTLSCLTFSGYMVDCPHLERMGYGGDGNSSTMTLQTLWDVSDTYRNWLAAWADAMEPDGELPYVAPAFRTGGGPYWQGFIVKAPWRTWVNYGDRYLMVEYYSKMKRWLEFIERNCEDHILQPWPDNERHTWFLGDWLAPEGVDIKGESVLHVNSCFISECLGDMEQMARLTGHPADARHYAAWRDSLNAAIHRHFYHPETHTYANGTPLDQAYALLMGIPPDSATAAAVKEQLLKDCHGRYRDHIAVGLVGVPVFTEWCIRERQTDLMATLLRQPDYPGYLHMINQGATTTWESWGCGRPGKEDRSRVHNCYNGIGLWFYQALAGIRPDPTQPGYRHFFIDPQPCYGVDWVKCTKPTPYGDIHVRLNNNKLEITIPDGTTATLFPNTPREQTLKAGNYQLPAVPN
;
A
#
# COMPACT_ATOMS: atom_id res chain seq x y z
N MET A 1 -3.73 72.32 7.85
CA MET A 1 -2.54 71.49 7.54
C MET A 1 -2.05 70.88 8.83
N LYS A 2 -2.51 69.63 9.12
CA LYS A 2 -2.03 68.82 10.24
C LYS A 2 -1.00 67.85 9.70
N LYS A 3 0.25 67.95 10.11
CA LYS A 3 1.31 66.97 9.79
C LYS A 3 1.07 65.71 10.56
N LEU A 4 0.77 64.61 9.85
CA LEU A 4 0.72 63.25 10.39
C LEU A 4 2.17 62.80 10.55
N LEU A 5 2.64 62.64 11.77
CA LEU A 5 3.96 62.08 12.07
C LEU A 5 3.85 60.55 12.02
N LEU A 6 4.40 59.95 10.94
CA LEU A 6 4.47 58.49 10.80
C LEU A 6 5.64 58.01 11.70
N ILE A 7 5.32 57.45 12.87
CA ILE A 7 6.29 56.75 13.70
C ILE A 7 6.44 55.34 13.10
N ILE A 8 7.49 55.11 12.33
CA ILE A 8 7.92 53.77 11.93
C ILE A 8 8.57 53.14 13.18
N LEU A 9 7.82 52.38 13.96
CA LEU A 9 8.38 51.46 14.93
C LEU A 9 9.16 50.40 14.15
N ALA A 10 10.48 50.46 14.14
CA ALA A 10 11.35 49.37 13.78
C ALA A 10 11.15 48.26 14.82
N LEU A 11 10.24 47.35 14.54
CA LEU A 11 10.19 46.05 15.23
C LEU A 11 11.56 45.40 14.98
N PRO A 12 12.26 44.92 16.02
CA PRO A 12 13.42 44.10 15.80
C PRO A 12 12.94 42.89 14.98
N MET A 13 13.53 42.67 13.81
CA MET A 13 13.44 41.38 13.14
C MET A 13 14.02 40.36 14.13
N CYS A 14 13.17 39.76 14.95
CA CYS A 14 13.50 38.51 15.59
C CYS A 14 13.84 37.55 14.45
N ALA A 15 15.11 37.19 14.32
CA ALA A 15 15.48 36.04 13.52
C ALA A 15 14.62 34.89 14.02
N VAL A 16 13.67 34.43 13.22
CA VAL A 16 12.89 33.24 13.52
C VAL A 16 13.91 32.15 13.65
N ALA A 17 14.16 31.67 14.87
CA ALA A 17 15.06 30.57 15.09
C ALA A 17 14.50 29.39 14.31
N GLN A 18 15.22 28.94 13.31
CA GLN A 18 14.82 27.82 12.48
C GLN A 18 15.35 26.55 13.15
N ALA A 19 14.47 25.59 13.45
CA ALA A 19 14.91 24.31 13.98
C ALA A 19 15.83 23.58 13.01
N ASP A 20 16.89 22.96 13.54
CA ASP A 20 17.86 22.18 12.78
C ASP A 20 17.50 20.70 12.78
N PHE A 21 17.90 19.98 11.72
CA PHE A 21 18.03 18.53 11.83
C PHE A 21 19.19 18.17 12.72
N ILE A 22 18.94 17.40 13.76
CA ILE A 22 19.94 16.98 14.74
C ILE A 22 20.00 15.45 14.85
N GLY A 23 21.19 14.94 15.18
CA GLY A 23 21.42 13.50 15.37
C GLY A 23 22.62 13.27 16.28
N CYS A 24 23.06 12.04 16.40
CA CYS A 24 24.23 11.66 17.17
C CYS A 24 25.42 11.34 16.27
N ARG A 25 26.51 12.11 16.38
CA ARG A 25 27.76 11.81 15.70
C ARG A 25 28.74 11.17 16.65
N THR A 26 29.23 9.99 16.29
CA THR A 26 30.25 9.21 17.02
C THR A 26 31.61 9.33 16.31
N ASP A 27 32.64 8.72 16.88
CA ASP A 27 33.97 8.68 16.26
C ASP A 27 33.98 7.84 14.95
N SER A 28 33.02 6.91 14.81
CA SER A 28 32.84 6.08 13.62
C SER A 28 31.87 6.69 12.57
N GLY A 29 31.27 7.85 12.82
CA GLY A 29 30.29 8.49 11.95
C GLY A 29 28.96 8.77 12.65
N TRP A 30 27.87 8.87 11.87
CA TRP A 30 26.52 9.02 12.42
C TRP A 30 26.05 7.71 13.04
N ALA A 31 25.44 7.78 14.23
CA ALA A 31 24.81 6.62 14.86
C ALA A 31 23.62 6.15 14.02
N GLU A 32 23.42 4.84 13.90
CA GLU A 32 22.29 4.24 13.16
C GLU A 32 20.97 4.41 13.92
N THR A 33 21.04 4.43 15.25
CA THR A 33 19.94 4.74 16.15
C THR A 33 20.40 5.68 17.25
N THR A 34 19.56 6.61 17.66
CA THR A 34 19.89 7.62 18.66
C THR A 34 18.69 8.01 19.48
N MET A 35 18.89 8.34 20.74
CA MET A 35 17.96 9.07 21.59
C MET A 35 18.43 10.53 21.69
N LEU A 36 17.56 11.44 21.41
CA LEU A 36 17.75 12.90 21.54
C LEU A 36 16.86 13.40 22.67
N HIS A 37 17.44 14.23 23.53
CA HIS A 37 16.80 14.65 24.78
C HIS A 37 16.92 16.16 24.99
N LYS A 38 15.83 16.76 25.50
CA LYS A 38 15.79 18.16 25.91
C LYS A 38 14.77 18.37 27.03
N THR A 39 15.17 19.11 28.09
CA THR A 39 14.23 19.64 29.06
C THR A 39 13.80 21.06 28.70
N PHE A 40 12.58 21.42 29.05
CA PHE A 40 12.00 22.76 28.84
C PHE A 40 11.06 23.13 29.99
N MET A 41 10.92 24.44 30.24
CA MET A 41 10.09 24.95 31.33
C MET A 41 8.79 25.53 30.77
N LEU A 42 7.67 25.19 31.40
CA LEU A 42 6.39 25.85 31.22
C LEU A 42 5.97 26.53 32.52
N THR A 43 5.42 27.72 32.40
CA THR A 43 4.97 28.54 33.52
C THR A 43 3.45 28.57 33.58
N ALA A 44 2.87 28.99 34.69
CA ALA A 44 1.41 29.18 34.80
C ALA A 44 0.84 30.12 33.72
N SER A 45 1.65 31.02 33.16
CA SER A 45 1.23 31.90 32.05
C SER A 45 1.02 31.15 30.75
N ASP A 46 1.74 30.04 30.52
CA ASP A 46 1.64 29.25 29.28
C ASP A 46 0.33 28.46 29.21
N PHE A 47 -0.33 28.27 30.35
CA PHE A 47 -1.64 27.62 30.44
C PHE A 47 -2.83 28.58 30.46
N LYS A 48 -2.57 29.91 30.41
CA LYS A 48 -3.65 30.90 30.41
C LYS A 48 -4.28 31.04 29.03
N HIS A 49 -5.60 30.91 29.00
CA HIS A 49 -6.46 31.18 27.85
C HIS A 49 -7.84 31.63 28.36
N TYR A 50 -8.66 32.23 27.50
CA TYR A 50 -10.03 32.56 27.82
C TYR A 50 -10.96 31.35 27.62
N ASP A 51 -12.11 31.29 28.27
CA ASP A 51 -13.04 30.16 28.20
C ASP A 51 -13.56 29.88 26.77
N PHE A 52 -13.56 30.88 25.90
CA PHE A 52 -13.93 30.74 24.48
C PHE A 52 -12.76 30.34 23.56
N GLN A 53 -11.56 30.21 24.10
CA GLN A 53 -10.37 29.82 23.37
C GLN A 53 -9.99 28.36 23.67
N THR A 54 -9.38 27.70 22.69
CA THR A 54 -8.73 26.41 22.90
C THR A 54 -7.24 26.63 23.11
N LEU A 55 -6.70 25.99 24.14
CA LEU A 55 -5.26 25.86 24.36
C LEU A 55 -4.79 24.49 23.88
N LYS A 56 -3.76 24.47 23.08
CA LYS A 56 -3.14 23.25 22.57
C LYS A 56 -1.63 23.34 22.65
N PHE A 57 -1.00 22.25 23.09
CA PHE A 57 0.43 22.04 22.91
C PHE A 57 0.64 20.94 21.90
N THR A 58 1.51 21.21 20.92
CA THR A 58 1.85 20.26 19.87
C THR A 58 3.35 20.09 19.75
N VAL A 59 3.79 18.95 19.23
CA VAL A 59 5.15 18.78 18.74
C VAL A 59 5.14 18.34 17.29
N ASP A 60 5.78 19.12 16.44
CA ASP A 60 6.05 18.79 15.05
C ASP A 60 7.39 18.07 14.96
N VAL A 61 7.41 16.90 14.36
CA VAL A 61 8.61 16.06 14.22
C VAL A 61 8.81 15.63 12.77
N THR A 62 9.97 15.90 12.21
CA THR A 62 10.40 15.43 10.88
C THR A 62 11.69 14.64 11.01
N SER A 63 11.69 13.37 10.67
CA SER A 63 12.89 12.52 10.68
C SER A 63 13.31 12.06 9.29
N LEU A 64 14.60 11.83 9.11
CA LEU A 64 15.19 11.24 7.89
C LEU A 64 15.34 9.71 8.01
N GLY A 65 14.41 9.10 8.70
CA GLY A 65 14.27 7.69 9.02
C GLY A 65 13.00 7.52 9.83
N TYR A 66 12.99 6.63 10.81
CA TYR A 66 11.86 6.45 11.73
C TYR A 66 12.09 7.18 13.06
N HIS A 67 11.02 7.59 13.73
CA HIS A 67 11.09 8.15 15.07
C HIS A 67 9.97 7.66 16.00
N GLU A 68 10.24 7.73 17.29
CA GLU A 68 9.27 7.64 18.39
C GLU A 68 9.40 8.90 19.24
N VAL A 69 8.28 9.42 19.74
CA VAL A 69 8.19 10.62 20.57
C VAL A 69 7.76 10.23 21.97
N TYR A 70 8.41 10.80 22.98
CA TYR A 70 8.02 10.68 24.39
C TYR A 70 8.04 12.07 25.03
N ILE A 71 6.95 12.44 25.69
CA ILE A 71 6.83 13.62 26.54
C ILE A 71 6.63 13.12 27.96
N ASN A 72 7.50 13.53 28.88
CA ASN A 72 7.46 13.08 30.25
C ASN A 72 7.32 11.54 30.35
N HIS A 73 8.13 10.82 29.55
CA HIS A 73 8.16 9.35 29.42
C HIS A 73 6.90 8.71 28.81
N THR A 74 5.94 9.48 28.32
CA THR A 74 4.68 8.98 27.75
C THR A 74 4.64 9.24 26.24
N ARG A 75 4.19 8.27 25.45
CA ARG A 75 3.96 8.44 24.01
C ARG A 75 2.66 9.20 23.78
N PRO A 76 2.63 10.14 22.81
CA PRO A 76 1.41 10.90 22.48
C PRO A 76 0.38 10.09 21.67
N ASP A 77 0.78 9.02 20.99
CA ASP A 77 -0.07 8.13 20.20
C ASP A 77 0.43 6.68 20.17
N ASP A 78 -0.38 5.79 19.56
CA ASP A 78 -0.06 4.36 19.40
C ASP A 78 0.57 4.04 18.02
N ASN A 79 0.83 5.05 17.19
CA ASN A 79 1.42 4.82 15.88
C ASN A 79 2.86 4.32 15.99
N VAL A 80 3.25 3.43 15.09
CA VAL A 80 4.60 2.86 15.02
C VAL A 80 5.23 3.11 13.65
N LEU A 81 6.56 3.07 13.57
CA LEU A 81 7.29 3.28 12.31
C LEU A 81 6.92 4.61 11.63
N GLN A 82 6.88 5.68 12.42
CA GLN A 82 6.66 7.04 11.94
C GLN A 82 7.97 7.72 11.52
N PRO A 83 7.94 8.60 10.51
CA PRO A 83 6.85 8.89 9.59
C PRO A 83 6.69 7.80 8.52
N ALA A 84 5.69 7.94 7.66
CA ALA A 84 5.55 7.13 6.47
C ALA A 84 6.79 7.21 5.56
N VAL A 85 7.03 6.15 4.79
CA VAL A 85 8.14 6.10 3.84
C VAL A 85 7.93 7.10 2.69
N SER A 86 8.97 7.86 2.36
CA SER A 86 8.99 8.83 1.27
C SER A 86 10.28 8.73 0.46
N GLN A 87 10.38 9.52 -0.60
CA GLN A 87 11.63 9.71 -1.35
C GLN A 87 12.59 10.59 -0.52
N LEU A 88 13.21 10.03 0.52
CA LEU A 88 13.92 10.78 1.59
C LEU A 88 15.07 11.68 1.10
N ASN A 89 15.61 11.46 -0.08
CA ASN A 89 16.58 12.39 -0.69
C ASN A 89 15.92 13.62 -1.34
N LYS A 90 14.59 13.66 -1.44
CA LYS A 90 13.81 14.76 -2.03
C LYS A 90 12.70 15.26 -1.10
N HIS A 91 12.12 14.37 -0.28
CA HIS A 91 10.91 14.67 0.47
C HIS A 91 10.90 13.92 1.82
N ALA A 92 10.59 14.64 2.89
CA ALA A 92 10.37 14.09 4.23
C ALA A 92 9.03 14.54 4.80
N PHE A 93 8.43 13.74 5.68
CA PHE A 93 7.16 14.07 6.33
C PHE A 93 7.36 14.64 7.72
N ARG A 94 6.57 15.66 8.02
CA ARG A 94 6.37 16.21 9.35
C ARG A 94 5.12 15.57 9.97
N VAL A 95 5.28 14.93 11.11
CA VAL A 95 4.20 14.40 11.94
C VAL A 95 3.94 15.37 13.09
N THR A 96 2.67 15.74 13.29
CA THR A 96 2.24 16.61 14.39
C THR A 96 1.56 15.78 15.46
N TYR A 97 2.07 15.85 16.69
CA TYR A 97 1.50 15.15 17.85
C TYR A 97 0.85 16.15 18.80
N ASP A 98 -0.34 15.84 19.26
CA ASP A 98 -0.99 16.58 20.35
C ASP A 98 -0.42 16.10 21.70
N ILE A 99 0.22 17.01 22.42
CA ILE A 99 0.86 16.74 23.71
C ILE A 99 0.22 17.51 24.85
N THR A 100 -0.95 18.12 24.63
CA THR A 100 -1.64 19.01 25.60
C THR A 100 -1.83 18.35 26.96
N ASN A 101 -2.20 17.08 26.97
CA ASN A 101 -2.43 16.31 28.20
C ASN A 101 -1.16 15.68 28.80
N LEU A 102 -0.01 15.84 28.16
CA LEU A 102 1.26 15.25 28.58
C LEU A 102 2.20 16.27 29.21
N VAL A 103 1.95 17.57 29.02
CA VAL A 103 2.77 18.66 29.58
C VAL A 103 2.12 19.23 30.84
N HIS A 104 2.95 19.79 31.72
CA HIS A 104 2.51 20.41 32.98
C HIS A 104 3.31 21.67 33.30
N GLU A 105 2.85 22.46 34.26
CA GLU A 105 3.64 23.58 34.81
C GLU A 105 4.90 23.06 35.47
N GLY A 106 6.03 23.73 35.23
CA GLY A 106 7.36 23.33 35.69
C GLY A 106 8.22 22.75 34.59
N GLU A 107 9.15 21.89 34.97
CA GLU A 107 10.07 21.22 34.06
C GLU A 107 9.37 20.07 33.33
N ASN A 108 9.48 20.06 32.01
CA ASN A 108 9.02 19.00 31.11
C ASN A 108 10.22 18.44 30.32
N GLU A 109 10.06 17.22 29.82
CA GLU A 109 11.07 16.52 29.05
C GLU A 109 10.53 16.02 27.73
N ILE A 110 11.29 16.21 26.66
CA ILE A 110 11.06 15.57 25.36
C ILE A 110 12.20 14.62 25.02
N ASN A 111 11.87 13.38 24.71
CA ASN A 111 12.78 12.37 24.20
C ASN A 111 12.33 11.94 22.81
N LEU A 112 13.25 11.97 21.84
CA LEU A 112 13.05 11.51 20.47
C LEU A 112 13.99 10.32 20.23
N VAL A 113 13.42 9.15 19.99
CA VAL A 113 14.18 7.97 19.60
C VAL A 113 14.12 7.85 18.09
N VAL A 114 15.28 7.86 17.42
CA VAL A 114 15.38 7.92 15.96
C VAL A 114 16.19 6.77 15.43
N GLY A 115 15.65 6.06 14.43
CA GLY A 115 16.34 5.00 13.70
C GLY A 115 16.51 5.37 12.23
N GLN A 116 17.65 5.02 11.64
CA GLN A 116 17.95 5.37 10.26
C GLN A 116 16.94 4.76 9.26
N GLY A 117 16.55 3.48 9.43
CA GLY A 117 15.56 2.82 8.59
C GLY A 117 15.80 3.04 7.10
N TRP A 118 14.77 3.47 6.39
CA TRP A 118 14.84 3.80 4.95
C TRP A 118 15.88 4.85 4.58
N GLY A 119 16.33 5.67 5.54
CA GLY A 119 17.45 6.60 5.33
C GLY A 119 18.73 5.93 4.85
N ARG A 120 18.93 4.63 5.17
CA ARG A 120 20.09 3.86 4.68
C ARG A 120 20.15 3.77 3.17
N ILE A 121 19.00 3.57 2.50
CA ILE A 121 18.93 3.49 1.03
C ILE A 121 19.31 4.83 0.40
N TYR A 122 18.88 5.94 1.02
CA TYR A 122 19.11 7.28 0.49
C TYR A 122 20.39 7.96 1.01
N GLY A 123 21.14 7.28 1.91
CA GLY A 123 22.35 7.82 2.49
C GLY A 123 22.13 8.94 3.51
N THR A 124 20.91 9.06 4.06
CA THR A 124 20.59 10.03 5.13
C THR A 124 20.88 9.42 6.50
N PRO A 125 21.36 10.21 7.50
CA PRO A 125 21.56 9.73 8.85
C PRO A 125 20.26 9.58 9.63
N ALA A 126 20.30 8.95 10.81
CA ALA A 126 19.25 9.01 11.81
C ALA A 126 19.20 10.43 12.41
N ALA A 127 18.60 11.37 11.69
CA ALA A 127 18.49 12.77 12.06
C ALA A 127 17.02 13.21 12.10
N VAL A 128 16.72 14.13 13.02
CA VAL A 128 15.36 14.63 13.26
C VAL A 128 15.35 16.12 13.51
N LYS A 129 14.32 16.78 13.02
CA LYS A 129 13.95 18.15 13.32
C LYS A 129 12.68 18.13 14.18
N ALA A 130 12.66 18.88 15.28
CA ALA A 130 11.51 18.93 16.19
C ALA A 130 11.23 20.37 16.65
N GLU A 131 9.94 20.70 16.78
CA GLU A 131 9.43 22.00 17.23
C GLU A 131 8.24 21.76 18.17
N VAL A 132 8.37 22.16 19.44
CA VAL A 132 7.26 22.18 20.39
C VAL A 132 6.61 23.53 20.33
N MET A 133 5.31 23.57 20.11
CA MET A 133 4.52 24.79 19.97
C MET A 133 3.38 24.83 20.98
N ARG A 134 3.05 26.05 21.40
CA ARG A 134 1.85 26.39 22.14
C ARG A 134 0.93 27.15 21.19
N GLU A 135 -0.29 26.72 21.08
CA GLU A 135 -1.32 27.35 20.24
C GLU A 135 -2.52 27.76 21.14
N VAL A 136 -2.96 29.00 20.97
CA VAL A 136 -4.21 29.50 21.55
C VAL A 136 -5.05 30.02 20.42
N ALA A 137 -6.21 29.44 20.21
CA ALA A 137 -7.08 29.78 19.10
C ALA A 137 -8.54 29.96 19.53
N ASP A 138 -9.25 30.82 18.81
CA ASP A 138 -10.72 30.94 18.82
C ASP A 138 -11.24 30.84 17.37
N GLU A 139 -12.54 31.07 17.16
CA GLU A 139 -13.17 30.96 15.83
C GLU A 139 -12.63 31.94 14.80
N GLU A 140 -12.01 33.06 15.22
CA GLU A 140 -11.57 34.15 14.34
C GLU A 140 -10.04 34.29 14.26
N CYS A 141 -9.30 33.85 15.29
CA CYS A 141 -7.87 34.11 15.41
C CYS A 141 -7.12 32.99 16.14
N GLY A 142 -5.89 32.70 15.72
CA GLY A 142 -4.98 31.78 16.40
C GLY A 142 -3.61 32.42 16.61
N LEU A 143 -3.00 32.21 17.76
CA LEU A 143 -1.64 32.61 18.10
C LEU A 143 -0.84 31.33 18.38
N SER A 144 0.34 31.21 17.74
CA SER A 144 1.28 30.11 17.97
C SER A 144 2.63 30.66 18.44
N ASP A 145 3.12 30.09 19.52
CA ASP A 145 4.41 30.41 20.11
C ASP A 145 5.30 29.17 20.12
N TYR A 146 6.59 29.32 19.77
CA TYR A 146 7.57 28.25 19.92
C TYR A 146 8.02 28.13 21.38
N VAL A 147 7.91 26.93 21.96
CA VAL A 147 8.37 26.60 23.31
C VAL A 147 9.82 26.12 23.27
N VAL A 148 10.10 25.15 22.43
CA VAL A 148 11.43 24.59 22.23
C VAL A 148 11.56 24.06 20.79
N TRP A 149 12.76 24.16 20.23
CA TRP A 149 13.10 23.62 18.90
C TRP A 149 14.41 22.86 18.93
N SER A 150 14.64 22.01 17.95
CA SER A 150 15.87 21.23 17.86
C SER A 150 17.05 22.06 17.38
N ASP A 151 18.14 21.99 18.15
CA ASP A 151 19.40 22.64 17.89
C ASP A 151 20.58 21.87 18.57
N SER A 152 21.79 22.37 18.44
CA SER A 152 22.98 21.75 19.03
C SER A 152 23.02 21.74 20.56
N THR A 153 22.09 22.41 21.25
CA THR A 153 21.99 22.39 22.73
C THR A 153 21.29 21.15 23.27
N TRP A 154 20.66 20.36 22.38
CA TRP A 154 20.09 19.07 22.75
C TRP A 154 21.19 18.08 23.11
N ARG A 155 20.82 17.06 23.87
CA ARG A 155 21.70 15.94 24.20
C ARG A 155 21.35 14.74 23.30
N ALA A 156 22.37 13.99 22.92
CA ALA A 156 22.25 12.82 22.05
C ALA A 156 22.99 11.64 22.62
N THR A 157 22.35 10.48 22.64
CA THR A 157 22.93 9.21 23.08
C THR A 157 22.76 8.17 21.96
N PRO A 158 23.82 7.54 21.44
CA PRO A 158 23.67 6.39 20.57
C PRO A 158 22.90 5.31 21.31
N MET A 159 21.98 4.62 20.62
CA MET A 159 21.20 3.55 21.24
C MET A 159 21.81 2.17 20.98
N GLU A 160 21.28 1.20 21.70
CA GLU A 160 21.69 -0.20 21.69
C GLU A 160 21.27 -0.94 20.41
N TYR A 161 20.43 -0.32 19.57
CA TYR A 161 19.96 -0.88 18.31
C TYR A 161 20.87 -0.50 17.15
N SER A 162 21.17 -1.48 16.31
CA SER A 162 21.85 -1.30 15.02
C SER A 162 21.23 -2.24 13.99
N TYR A 163 21.60 -2.10 12.72
CA TYR A 163 21.06 -2.93 11.64
C TYR A 163 22.09 -3.94 11.15
N THR A 164 21.62 -5.15 10.77
CA THR A 164 22.48 -6.25 10.29
C THR A 164 22.57 -6.34 8.78
N GLY A 165 21.64 -5.74 8.02
CA GLY A 165 21.58 -5.80 6.55
C GLY A 165 22.02 -4.53 5.85
N SER A 166 21.98 -4.57 4.53
CA SER A 166 22.30 -3.41 3.67
C SER A 166 21.11 -2.54 3.33
N TRP A 167 19.89 -2.90 3.75
CA TRP A 167 18.63 -2.25 3.38
C TRP A 167 18.42 -2.16 1.86
N GLN A 168 18.66 -3.27 1.18
CA GLN A 168 18.39 -3.43 -0.23
C GLN A 168 17.56 -4.69 -0.47
N PRO A 169 16.83 -4.81 -1.58
CA PRO A 169 16.10 -6.02 -1.91
C PRO A 169 16.93 -7.29 -1.68
N LEU A 170 16.33 -8.28 -1.04
CA LEU A 170 16.94 -9.55 -0.60
C LEU A 170 18.06 -9.42 0.43
N GLN A 171 18.29 -8.23 0.98
CA GLN A 171 19.37 -7.94 1.94
C GLN A 171 18.97 -6.95 3.04
N PHE A 172 17.68 -6.91 3.40
CA PHE A 172 17.23 -6.04 4.49
C PHE A 172 17.83 -6.40 5.83
N GLY A 173 18.12 -7.69 6.07
CA GLY A 173 18.74 -8.16 7.30
C GLY A 173 17.78 -8.15 8.48
N GLY A 174 18.11 -7.38 9.51
CA GLY A 174 17.33 -7.25 10.73
C GLY A 174 17.90 -6.23 11.68
N GLU A 175 17.50 -6.31 12.95
CA GLU A 175 18.02 -5.50 14.05
C GLU A 175 18.98 -6.31 14.92
N ARG A 176 20.01 -5.64 15.41
CA ARG A 176 20.85 -6.10 16.51
C ARG A 176 20.55 -5.22 17.72
N TYR A 177 20.02 -5.80 18.77
CA TYR A 177 19.88 -5.17 20.07
C TYR A 177 20.93 -5.71 21.03
N ASP A 178 21.87 -4.85 21.45
CA ASP A 178 22.91 -5.18 22.42
C ASP A 178 22.60 -4.52 23.76
N ALA A 179 22.06 -5.29 24.72
CA ALA A 179 21.57 -4.76 25.96
C ALA A 179 22.72 -4.41 26.99
N ARG A 180 23.98 -4.62 26.63
CA ARG A 180 25.12 -4.29 27.48
C ARG A 180 25.30 -2.78 27.61
N PRO A 181 26.12 -2.32 28.60
CA PRO A 181 26.20 -0.90 28.94
C PRO A 181 26.56 0.03 27.81
N ILE A 182 25.94 1.16 27.87
CA ILE A 182 25.65 2.14 26.84
C ILE A 182 26.76 3.17 26.63
N PRO A 183 26.84 3.68 25.38
CA PRO A 183 27.67 4.82 25.02
C PRO A 183 27.28 6.09 25.81
N ARG A 184 28.27 6.97 25.98
CA ARG A 184 28.09 8.23 26.71
C ARG A 184 27.27 9.22 25.94
N GLU A 185 26.39 9.93 26.65
CA GLU A 185 25.69 11.12 26.18
C GLU A 185 26.64 12.20 25.70
N ARG A 186 26.30 12.92 24.64
CA ARG A 186 27.08 14.00 24.03
C ARG A 186 26.16 15.12 23.51
N PRO A 187 26.69 16.31 23.17
CA PRO A 187 25.88 17.30 22.46
C PRO A 187 25.36 16.75 21.13
N ALA A 188 24.14 17.13 20.75
CA ALA A 188 23.59 16.80 19.45
C ALA A 188 24.41 17.46 18.33
N SER A 189 24.52 16.80 17.20
CA SER A 189 25.20 17.29 16.01
C SER A 189 24.20 17.68 14.95
N VAL A 190 24.37 18.88 14.37
CA VAL A 190 23.52 19.40 13.30
C VAL A 190 23.85 18.69 11.99
N TYR A 191 22.77 18.31 11.24
CA TYR A 191 22.85 17.75 9.90
C TYR A 191 22.21 18.71 8.88
N ASP A 192 22.93 19.02 7.82
CA ASP A 192 22.44 19.88 6.74
C ASP A 192 21.61 19.08 5.73
N ALA A 193 20.29 19.15 5.86
CA ALA A 193 19.31 18.47 4.99
C ALA A 193 18.86 19.35 3.81
N LYS A 194 19.78 20.11 3.20
CA LYS A 194 19.46 21.01 2.06
C LYS A 194 18.75 20.28 0.92
N GLY A 195 17.70 20.91 0.39
CA GLY A 195 16.96 20.43 -0.77
C GLY A 195 15.87 19.42 -0.46
N ILE A 196 15.73 18.96 0.77
CA ILE A 196 14.64 18.09 1.18
C ILE A 196 13.39 18.93 1.43
N LYS A 197 12.32 18.70 0.66
CA LYS A 197 11.00 19.30 0.87
C LYS A 197 10.37 18.65 2.10
N ILE A 198 9.74 19.44 2.96
CA ILE A 198 8.98 18.94 4.11
C ILE A 198 7.50 19.22 3.87
N SER A 199 6.66 18.21 4.02
CA SER A 199 5.19 18.35 4.03
C SER A 199 4.60 17.67 5.26
N LYS A 200 3.39 18.06 5.64
CA LYS A 200 2.66 17.44 6.73
C LYS A 200 2.23 16.03 6.32
N GLN A 201 2.38 15.07 7.23
CA GLN A 201 1.72 13.77 7.12
C GLN A 201 0.28 13.92 7.65
N ASP A 202 -0.69 13.91 6.75
CA ASP A 202 -2.12 14.06 7.05
C ASP A 202 -2.91 12.77 6.72
N PHE A 203 -2.25 11.64 6.81
CA PHE A 203 -2.81 10.30 6.58
C PHE A 203 -2.46 9.36 7.74
N LYS A 204 -3.20 8.25 7.81
CA LYS A 204 -3.11 7.28 8.90
C LYS A 204 -1.70 6.70 9.06
N GLY A 205 -1.23 6.60 10.31
CA GLY A 205 0.01 5.91 10.67
C GLY A 205 -0.15 4.39 10.71
N ASN A 206 0.98 3.69 10.77
CA ASN A 206 0.99 2.26 11.08
C ASN A 206 0.64 2.04 12.55
N ARG A 207 -0.12 1.00 12.85
CA ARG A 207 -0.45 0.57 14.21
C ARG A 207 -0.20 -0.92 14.40
N ILE A 208 -0.05 -1.36 15.63
CA ILE A 208 -0.16 -2.78 15.97
C ILE A 208 -1.65 -3.11 15.94
N VAL A 209 -2.09 -3.85 14.92
CA VAL A 209 -3.50 -4.20 14.69
C VAL A 209 -3.86 -5.55 15.29
N ASP A 210 -2.88 -6.40 15.58
CA ASP A 210 -3.10 -7.70 16.23
C ASP A 210 -1.87 -8.16 17.01
N THR A 211 -2.11 -8.96 18.06
CA THR A 211 -1.08 -9.61 18.86
C THR A 211 -1.29 -11.13 18.81
N VAL A 212 -0.43 -11.80 18.07
CA VAL A 212 -0.57 -13.23 17.76
C VAL A 212 0.30 -14.07 18.68
N PRO A 213 -0.29 -14.94 19.50
CA PRO A 213 0.46 -15.86 20.36
C PRO A 213 1.04 -17.02 19.55
N ILE A 214 2.05 -17.68 20.12
CA ILE A 214 2.59 -18.93 19.58
C ILE A 214 1.49 -19.99 19.54
N GLN A 215 1.32 -20.63 18.39
CA GLN A 215 0.39 -21.76 18.18
C GLN A 215 1.11 -23.12 18.28
N GLY A 216 2.40 -23.15 17.98
CA GLY A 216 3.22 -24.38 18.03
C GLY A 216 4.67 -24.11 18.41
N ARG A 217 5.31 -25.08 19.05
CA ARG A 217 6.75 -25.10 19.36
C ARG A 217 7.35 -26.43 19.00
N GLU A 218 8.53 -26.38 18.39
CA GLU A 218 9.32 -27.56 18.07
C GLU A 218 10.77 -27.33 18.47
N LEU A 219 11.39 -28.32 19.09
CA LEU A 219 12.84 -28.33 19.33
C LEU A 219 13.51 -29.04 18.16
N LEU A 220 14.35 -28.32 17.43
CA LEU A 220 15.05 -28.87 16.27
C LEU A 220 16.33 -29.64 16.71
N PRO A 221 16.89 -30.51 15.84
CA PRO A 221 18.07 -31.32 16.16
C PRO A 221 19.32 -30.50 16.53
N ASP A 222 19.43 -29.26 16.06
CA ASP A 222 20.53 -28.33 16.41
C ASP A 222 20.28 -27.53 17.70
N SER A 223 19.28 -27.94 18.48
CA SER A 223 18.85 -27.31 19.73
C SER A 223 18.22 -25.91 19.55
N SER A 224 17.95 -25.46 18.33
CA SER A 224 17.14 -24.27 18.10
C SER A 224 15.66 -24.57 18.31
N GLN A 225 14.87 -23.56 18.65
CA GLN A 225 13.42 -23.65 18.82
C GLN A 225 12.75 -23.04 17.59
N LEU A 226 11.86 -23.79 16.94
CA LEU A 226 11.00 -23.27 15.90
C LEU A 226 9.65 -22.92 16.51
N LEU A 227 9.25 -21.65 16.42
CA LEU A 227 7.98 -21.13 16.91
C LEU A 227 7.06 -20.93 15.70
N ASP A 228 5.86 -21.51 15.72
CA ASP A 228 4.81 -21.33 14.70
C ASP A 228 3.74 -20.41 15.25
N PHE A 229 3.43 -19.32 14.52
CA PHE A 229 2.36 -18.38 14.84
C PHE A 229 1.03 -18.70 14.11
N GLY A 230 0.98 -19.81 13.36
CA GLY A 230 -0.21 -20.32 12.70
C GLY A 230 -0.56 -19.64 11.38
N ARG A 231 -0.09 -18.42 11.16
CA ARG A 231 -0.29 -17.62 9.92
C ARG A 231 0.89 -16.71 9.64
N VAL A 232 1.03 -16.29 8.39
CA VAL A 232 2.02 -15.26 8.03
C VAL A 232 1.59 -13.91 8.63
N ILE A 233 2.53 -13.19 9.20
CA ILE A 233 2.34 -11.89 9.86
C ILE A 233 3.37 -10.93 9.30
N THR A 234 3.01 -9.68 9.12
CA THR A 234 3.95 -8.59 8.86
C THR A 234 4.04 -7.71 10.09
N GLY A 235 5.23 -7.53 10.65
CA GLY A 235 5.38 -6.71 11.84
C GLY A 235 6.59 -7.05 12.70
N TRP A 236 6.40 -7.07 14.00
CA TRP A 236 7.43 -7.24 15.00
C TRP A 236 7.34 -8.57 15.73
N PHE A 237 8.49 -9.05 16.14
CA PHE A 237 8.63 -10.14 17.09
C PHE A 237 8.96 -9.57 18.48
N TRP A 238 8.26 -10.05 19.49
CA TRP A 238 8.54 -9.80 20.89
C TRP A 238 8.81 -11.13 21.60
N ALA A 239 9.91 -11.18 22.38
CA ALA A 239 10.24 -12.38 23.15
C ALA A 239 10.88 -12.05 24.49
N MET A 240 10.58 -12.88 25.47
CA MET A 240 11.24 -12.93 26.77
C MET A 240 11.99 -14.25 26.87
N TYR A 241 13.27 -14.15 27.20
CA TYR A 241 14.16 -15.30 27.36
C TYR A 241 14.36 -15.63 28.84
N GLY A 242 14.80 -16.85 29.14
CA GLY A 242 15.21 -17.25 30.46
C GLY A 242 16.49 -16.53 30.94
N LEU A 243 17.05 -16.98 32.03
CA LEU A 243 18.34 -16.48 32.53
C LEU A 243 19.43 -16.66 31.46
N MET A 244 20.23 -15.62 31.30
CA MET A 244 21.30 -15.56 30.30
C MET A 244 22.53 -14.92 30.94
N ASP A 245 23.71 -15.32 30.48
CA ASP A 245 24.94 -14.65 30.84
C ASP A 245 25.13 -13.34 30.05
N SER A 246 25.86 -12.39 30.64
CA SER A 246 26.24 -11.18 29.92
C SER A 246 27.08 -11.51 28.69
N GLY A 247 26.72 -10.96 27.53
CA GLY A 247 27.35 -11.24 26.25
C GLY A 247 26.81 -12.50 25.54
N GLN A 248 25.89 -13.25 26.15
CA GLN A 248 25.23 -14.38 25.47
C GLN A 248 24.38 -13.85 24.30
N VAL A 249 24.49 -14.51 23.14
CA VAL A 249 23.85 -14.09 21.89
C VAL A 249 22.68 -14.99 21.58
N VAL A 250 21.57 -14.37 21.24
CA VAL A 250 20.37 -15.02 20.65
C VAL A 250 20.22 -14.57 19.21
N THR A 251 20.01 -15.53 18.31
CA THR A 251 19.63 -15.25 16.92
C THR A 251 18.19 -15.66 16.68
N MET A 252 17.46 -14.82 15.97
CA MET A 252 16.06 -15.02 15.60
C MET A 252 15.97 -14.94 14.08
N GLU A 253 15.75 -16.09 13.43
CA GLU A 253 15.59 -16.20 11.97
C GLU A 253 14.10 -16.26 11.63
N TYR A 254 13.67 -15.38 10.75
CA TYR A 254 12.28 -15.20 10.33
C TYR A 254 12.00 -15.94 9.03
N LEU A 255 10.92 -16.73 8.99
CA LEU A 255 10.57 -17.57 7.86
C LEU A 255 9.07 -17.41 7.54
N ASP A 256 8.73 -17.09 6.29
CA ASP A 256 7.33 -17.06 5.81
C ASP A 256 6.75 -18.48 5.63
N HIS A 257 7.60 -19.48 5.41
CA HIS A 257 7.25 -20.91 5.42
C HIS A 257 8.35 -21.74 6.08
N ARG A 258 8.00 -22.95 6.51
CA ARG A 258 8.86 -23.79 7.35
C ARG A 258 10.26 -24.06 6.77
N ASP A 259 10.34 -24.24 5.45
CA ASP A 259 11.57 -24.63 4.76
C ASP A 259 12.25 -23.47 4.04
N ALA A 260 11.84 -22.22 4.32
CA ALA A 260 12.48 -21.00 3.78
C ALA A 260 13.96 -20.97 4.12
N ARG A 261 14.77 -20.47 3.17
CA ARG A 261 16.24 -20.40 3.29
C ARG A 261 16.75 -19.06 2.76
N PRO A 262 17.94 -18.61 3.18
CA PRO A 262 18.53 -17.41 2.59
C PRO A 262 18.61 -17.50 1.04
N PRO A 263 18.34 -16.42 0.31
CA PRO A 263 18.14 -15.06 0.82
C PRO A 263 16.70 -14.74 1.32
N HIS A 264 15.79 -15.72 1.38
CA HIS A 264 14.40 -15.55 1.77
C HIS A 264 14.18 -15.57 3.29
N THR A 265 15.25 -15.46 4.09
CA THR A 265 15.16 -15.34 5.55
C THR A 265 15.85 -14.06 6.01
N GLU A 266 15.31 -13.49 7.07
CA GLU A 266 15.86 -12.31 7.75
C GLU A 266 16.26 -12.71 9.17
N THR A 267 17.16 -11.96 9.82
CA THR A 267 17.73 -12.37 11.12
C THR A 267 17.95 -11.20 12.03
N ASP A 268 17.35 -11.26 13.23
CA ASP A 268 17.66 -10.37 14.34
C ASP A 268 18.67 -11.02 15.30
N ILE A 269 19.38 -10.17 16.03
CA ILE A 269 20.36 -10.55 17.03
C ILE A 269 20.06 -9.82 18.35
N PHE A 270 19.96 -10.58 19.44
CA PHE A 270 19.90 -10.03 20.78
C PHE A 270 21.15 -10.43 21.57
N VAL A 271 21.77 -9.49 22.27
CA VAL A 271 22.92 -9.73 23.17
C VAL A 271 22.53 -9.32 24.58
N SER A 272 22.55 -10.29 25.49
CA SER A 272 22.16 -10.10 26.90
C SER A 272 23.20 -9.26 27.67
N ASP A 273 22.73 -8.45 28.61
CA ASP A 273 23.55 -7.78 29.62
C ASP A 273 23.75 -8.63 30.89
N GLY A 274 23.07 -9.78 30.99
CA GLY A 274 23.06 -10.64 32.15
C GLY A 274 22.01 -10.30 33.19
N ALA A 275 21.05 -9.40 32.84
CA ALA A 275 19.93 -9.05 33.70
C ALA A 275 18.98 -10.25 33.95
N PRO A 276 18.19 -10.23 35.04
CA PRO A 276 17.24 -11.31 35.34
C PRO A 276 16.13 -11.47 34.27
N TYR A 277 15.84 -10.41 33.55
CA TYR A 277 14.82 -10.38 32.51
C TYR A 277 15.45 -9.97 31.18
N ASN A 278 15.44 -10.86 30.23
CA ASN A 278 16.00 -10.65 28.89
C ASN A 278 14.84 -10.51 27.91
N ILE A 279 14.58 -9.30 27.47
CA ILE A 279 13.46 -8.99 26.58
C ILE A 279 13.99 -8.41 25.27
N PHE A 280 13.53 -8.95 24.15
CA PHE A 280 13.76 -8.43 22.81
C PHE A 280 12.43 -8.01 22.19
N ARG A 281 12.44 -6.90 21.48
CA ARG A 281 11.38 -6.46 20.57
C ARG A 281 12.00 -5.67 19.42
N ASN A 282 11.53 -5.89 18.20
CA ASN A 282 11.86 -5.01 17.08
C ASN A 282 11.41 -3.58 17.36
N ARG A 283 12.10 -2.61 16.76
CA ARG A 283 11.79 -1.19 16.94
C ARG A 283 11.64 -0.43 15.63
N PHE A 284 12.63 -0.50 14.73
CA PHE A 284 12.68 0.24 13.47
C PHE A 284 12.79 -0.67 12.23
N HIS A 285 12.78 -1.97 12.43
CA HIS A 285 12.78 -2.97 11.38
C HIS A 285 11.53 -3.83 11.49
N THR A 286 10.97 -4.25 10.38
CA THR A 286 9.84 -5.17 10.32
C THR A 286 10.24 -6.45 9.61
N HIS A 287 9.56 -7.53 9.92
CA HIS A 287 9.70 -8.81 9.25
C HIS A 287 8.35 -9.29 8.74
N SER A 288 8.36 -10.24 7.80
CA SER A 288 7.16 -11.00 7.48
C SER A 288 7.45 -12.47 7.64
N PHE A 289 6.67 -13.14 8.49
CA PHE A 289 6.98 -14.49 8.93
C PHE A 289 5.75 -15.21 9.45
N ARG A 290 5.73 -16.52 9.32
CA ARG A 290 4.89 -17.42 10.09
C ARG A 290 5.70 -18.11 11.18
N TYR A 291 6.97 -18.40 10.90
CA TYR A 291 7.84 -19.10 11.82
C TYR A 291 9.00 -18.22 12.26
N VAL A 292 9.44 -18.40 13.52
CA VAL A 292 10.68 -17.81 14.02
C VAL A 292 11.56 -18.94 14.58
N ARG A 293 12.76 -19.10 14.02
CA ARG A 293 13.76 -20.02 14.54
C ARG A 293 14.66 -19.27 15.52
N VAL A 294 14.62 -19.67 16.80
CA VAL A 294 15.38 -19.04 17.87
C VAL A 294 16.51 -19.96 18.31
N LYS A 295 17.73 -19.42 18.31
CA LYS A 295 18.94 -20.12 18.75
C LYS A 295 19.71 -19.28 19.78
N GLY A 296 20.28 -19.91 20.79
CA GLY A 296 21.14 -19.26 21.78
C GLY A 296 20.51 -19.08 23.15
N ALA A 297 19.19 -19.12 23.28
CA ALA A 297 18.50 -19.09 24.56
C ALA A 297 17.15 -19.81 24.52
N LYS A 298 16.64 -20.18 25.70
CA LYS A 298 15.29 -20.73 25.85
C LYS A 298 14.27 -19.60 25.83
N VAL A 299 13.30 -19.67 24.93
CA VAL A 299 12.16 -18.75 24.86
C VAL A 299 11.17 -19.08 25.99
N ALA A 300 11.02 -18.17 26.94
CA ALA A 300 10.01 -18.27 27.98
C ALA A 300 8.64 -17.84 27.46
N HIS A 301 8.58 -16.69 26.81
CA HIS A 301 7.37 -16.12 26.21
C HIS A 301 7.70 -15.48 24.86
N ALA A 302 6.80 -15.56 23.88
CA ALA A 302 6.93 -14.78 22.66
C ALA A 302 5.56 -14.55 22.03
N GLN A 303 5.46 -13.48 21.25
CA GLN A 303 4.30 -13.09 20.46
C GLN A 303 4.75 -12.35 19.22
N ALA A 304 3.95 -12.42 18.16
CA ALA A 304 4.13 -11.58 17.00
C ALA A 304 3.13 -10.42 17.04
N LEU A 305 3.59 -9.23 16.66
CA LEU A 305 2.83 -7.99 16.66
C LEU A 305 2.58 -7.59 15.21
N GLN A 306 1.37 -7.81 14.71
CA GLN A 306 1.02 -7.46 13.33
C GLN A 306 0.92 -5.95 13.19
N ILE A 307 1.64 -5.38 12.23
CA ILE A 307 1.66 -3.94 11.93
C ILE A 307 0.99 -3.69 10.59
N SER A 308 0.07 -2.73 10.56
CA SER A 308 -0.61 -2.31 9.34
C SER A 308 -1.16 -0.88 9.49
N ALA A 309 -1.42 -0.22 8.36
CA ALA A 309 -2.22 1.00 8.30
C ALA A 309 -3.74 0.72 8.25
N VAL A 310 -4.14 -0.54 8.00
CA VAL A 310 -5.53 -0.99 7.96
C VAL A 310 -5.75 -2.15 8.93
N ASP A 311 -6.90 -2.18 9.60
CA ASP A 311 -7.28 -3.29 10.48
C ASP A 311 -8.00 -4.37 9.66
N PRO A 312 -7.52 -5.64 9.63
CA PRO A 312 -8.16 -6.72 8.88
C PRO A 312 -9.56 -7.07 9.39
N THR A 313 -9.90 -6.69 10.63
CA THR A 313 -11.23 -6.92 11.22
C THR A 313 -12.25 -5.85 10.84
N GLU A 314 -11.78 -4.71 10.34
CA GLU A 314 -12.59 -3.58 9.88
C GLU A 314 -12.87 -3.64 8.37
N GLY A 315 -13.63 -2.64 7.87
CA GLY A 315 -13.89 -2.42 6.46
C GLY A 315 -14.97 -3.32 5.88
N ALA A 316 -14.93 -3.53 4.57
CA ALA A 316 -15.94 -4.31 3.87
C ALA A 316 -15.91 -5.79 4.27
N THR A 317 -17.11 -6.40 4.31
CA THR A 317 -17.29 -7.81 4.63
C THR A 317 -18.01 -8.55 3.51
N PHE A 318 -17.65 -9.81 3.33
CA PHE A 318 -18.29 -10.70 2.37
C PHE A 318 -18.39 -12.11 2.97
N GLU A 319 -19.51 -12.74 2.77
CA GLU A 319 -19.76 -14.14 3.13
C GLU A 319 -20.77 -14.75 2.16
N CYS A 320 -20.56 -16.01 1.78
CA CYS A 320 -21.50 -16.75 0.95
C CYS A 320 -21.62 -18.22 1.41
N SER A 321 -22.55 -18.98 0.79
CA SER A 321 -22.77 -20.38 1.15
C SER A 321 -21.64 -21.33 0.74
N ASP A 322 -20.69 -20.92 -0.10
CA ASP A 322 -19.53 -21.73 -0.49
C ASP A 322 -18.29 -21.41 0.36
N PRO A 323 -17.90 -22.31 1.29
CA PRO A 323 -16.75 -22.05 2.18
C PRO A 323 -15.42 -21.91 1.45
N ARG A 324 -15.28 -22.44 0.23
CA ARG A 324 -14.06 -22.30 -0.58
C ARG A 324 -13.89 -20.88 -1.08
N LEU A 325 -14.98 -20.25 -1.52
CA LEU A 325 -14.99 -18.86 -1.96
C LEU A 325 -14.74 -17.91 -0.78
N ASN A 326 -15.33 -18.19 0.39
CA ASN A 326 -15.04 -17.45 1.62
C ASN A 326 -13.57 -17.53 2.00
N ALA A 327 -12.96 -18.73 1.95
CA ALA A 327 -11.54 -18.90 2.25
C ALA A 327 -10.62 -18.11 1.31
N ILE A 328 -10.95 -18.01 0.03
CA ILE A 328 -10.22 -17.19 -0.94
C ILE A 328 -10.36 -15.70 -0.62
N HIS A 329 -11.60 -15.25 -0.38
CA HIS A 329 -11.89 -13.85 -0.01
C HIS A 329 -11.10 -13.44 1.24
N ASP A 330 -11.15 -14.25 2.29
CA ASP A 330 -10.49 -13.97 3.57
C ASP A 330 -8.96 -13.96 3.43
N MET A 331 -8.39 -14.89 2.65
CA MET A 331 -6.97 -14.91 2.33
C MET A 331 -6.54 -13.62 1.60
N VAL A 332 -7.31 -13.16 0.61
CA VAL A 332 -7.02 -11.92 -0.13
C VAL A 332 -7.09 -10.70 0.78
N LYS A 333 -8.17 -10.57 1.57
CA LYS A 333 -8.34 -9.46 2.51
C LYS A 333 -7.21 -9.43 3.54
N TYR A 334 -6.89 -10.57 4.12
CA TYR A 334 -5.81 -10.69 5.09
C TYR A 334 -4.44 -10.36 4.47
N THR A 335 -4.16 -10.84 3.25
CA THR A 335 -2.92 -10.50 2.54
C THR A 335 -2.77 -9.00 2.37
N LEU A 336 -3.81 -8.30 1.88
CA LEU A 336 -3.77 -6.87 1.69
C LEU A 336 -3.54 -6.10 2.99
N SER A 337 -4.03 -6.61 4.13
CA SER A 337 -3.71 -6.01 5.44
C SER A 337 -2.23 -6.20 5.82
N CYS A 338 -1.60 -7.30 5.44
CA CYS A 338 -0.17 -7.53 5.65
C CYS A 338 0.74 -6.63 4.76
N LEU A 339 0.19 -6.11 3.66
CA LEU A 339 0.96 -5.36 2.65
C LEU A 339 0.75 -3.84 2.75
N THR A 340 -0.28 -3.37 3.47
CA THR A 340 -0.66 -1.96 3.51
C THR A 340 0.01 -1.26 4.69
N PHE A 341 1.00 -0.43 4.38
CA PHE A 341 1.68 0.44 5.33
C PHE A 341 1.17 1.88 5.24
N SER A 342 1.56 2.70 6.22
CA SER A 342 1.31 4.14 6.18
C SER A 342 1.86 4.75 4.89
N GLY A 343 0.96 5.28 4.08
CA GLY A 343 1.30 6.04 2.89
C GLY A 343 1.70 5.25 1.65
N TYR A 344 1.68 3.90 1.65
CA TYR A 344 1.86 3.07 0.45
C TYR A 344 1.54 1.60 0.72
N MET A 345 1.47 0.82 -0.34
CA MET A 345 1.36 -0.63 -0.26
C MET A 345 2.60 -1.27 -0.89
N VAL A 346 3.13 -2.31 -0.25
CA VAL A 346 4.29 -3.04 -0.75
C VAL A 346 3.88 -4.25 -1.60
N ASP A 347 4.78 -4.68 -2.48
CA ASP A 347 4.70 -5.94 -3.22
C ASP A 347 4.76 -7.15 -2.28
N CYS A 348 5.83 -7.22 -1.48
CA CYS A 348 6.05 -8.17 -0.41
C CYS A 348 6.80 -7.51 0.76
N PRO A 349 6.48 -7.84 2.03
CA PRO A 349 6.96 -7.05 3.16
C PRO A 349 8.31 -7.50 3.73
N HIS A 350 8.98 -8.49 3.16
CA HIS A 350 10.26 -9.01 3.64
C HIS A 350 11.37 -9.00 2.58
N LEU A 351 11.08 -9.36 1.31
CA LEU A 351 12.12 -9.49 0.29
C LEU A 351 12.45 -8.16 -0.40
N GLU A 352 11.45 -7.37 -0.78
CA GLU A 352 11.63 -6.14 -1.55
C GLU A 352 11.09 -4.89 -0.86
N ARG A 353 9.94 -4.96 -0.18
CA ARG A 353 9.33 -3.88 0.63
C ARG A 353 9.02 -2.62 -0.16
N MET A 354 8.71 -2.74 -1.44
CA MET A 354 8.60 -1.60 -2.34
C MET A 354 7.20 -1.40 -2.90
N GLY A 355 6.86 -0.14 -3.16
CA GLY A 355 5.59 0.25 -3.76
C GLY A 355 5.61 0.09 -5.28
N TYR A 356 5.63 -1.15 -5.79
CA TYR A 356 5.57 -1.41 -7.22
C TYR A 356 4.24 -0.97 -7.83
N GLY A 357 4.30 -0.23 -8.94
CA GLY A 357 3.10 0.28 -9.61
C GLY A 357 2.27 -0.82 -10.27
N GLY A 358 2.89 -1.92 -10.71
CA GLY A 358 2.18 -3.08 -11.25
C GLY A 358 1.30 -3.73 -10.18
N ASP A 359 1.86 -3.96 -9.00
CA ASP A 359 1.14 -4.46 -7.82
C ASP A 359 0.05 -3.50 -7.38
N GLY A 360 0.36 -2.20 -7.38
CA GLY A 360 -0.62 -1.14 -7.15
C GLY A 360 -1.78 -1.22 -8.13
N ASN A 361 -1.52 -1.30 -9.43
CA ASN A 361 -2.55 -1.42 -10.46
C ASN A 361 -3.37 -2.71 -10.32
N SER A 362 -2.72 -3.81 -9.96
CA SER A 362 -3.41 -5.09 -9.80
C SER A 362 -4.45 -5.09 -8.68
N SER A 363 -4.18 -4.44 -7.55
CA SER A 363 -5.00 -4.58 -6.34
C SER A 363 -5.72 -3.33 -5.87
N THR A 364 -5.46 -2.14 -6.45
CA THR A 364 -6.05 -0.87 -6.00
C THR A 364 -7.57 -0.93 -5.88
N MET A 365 -8.29 -1.47 -6.86
CA MET A 365 -9.74 -1.56 -6.82
C MET A 365 -10.24 -2.45 -5.68
N THR A 366 -9.55 -3.57 -5.41
CA THR A 366 -9.85 -4.43 -4.27
C THR A 366 -9.57 -3.72 -2.95
N LEU A 367 -8.37 -3.12 -2.80
CA LEU A 367 -7.97 -2.43 -1.58
C LEU A 367 -8.91 -1.27 -1.23
N GLN A 368 -9.26 -0.43 -2.22
CA GLN A 368 -10.21 0.68 -2.05
C GLN A 368 -11.65 0.22 -1.84
N THR A 369 -12.00 -1.00 -2.25
CA THR A 369 -13.29 -1.60 -1.92
C THR A 369 -13.33 -2.07 -0.47
N LEU A 370 -12.23 -2.62 0.03
CA LEU A 370 -12.15 -3.18 1.39
C LEU A 370 -12.10 -2.12 2.47
N TRP A 371 -11.30 -1.06 2.30
CA TRP A 371 -11.10 -0.01 3.31
C TRP A 371 -11.13 1.39 2.69
N ASP A 372 -11.33 2.41 3.52
CA ASP A 372 -11.00 3.78 3.15
C ASP A 372 -9.49 4.01 3.32
N VAL A 373 -8.81 4.04 2.19
CA VAL A 373 -7.36 4.27 2.07
C VAL A 373 -7.06 5.45 1.13
N SER A 374 -8.00 6.36 0.95
CA SER A 374 -7.86 7.54 0.08
C SER A 374 -6.62 8.38 0.44
N ASP A 375 -6.35 8.52 1.74
CA ASP A 375 -5.19 9.23 2.28
C ASP A 375 -3.86 8.54 1.95
N THR A 376 -3.80 7.21 1.97
CA THR A 376 -2.63 6.40 1.59
C THR A 376 -2.16 6.74 0.17
N TYR A 377 -3.09 6.90 -0.77
CA TYR A 377 -2.78 7.24 -2.15
C TYR A 377 -2.25 8.66 -2.32
N ARG A 378 -2.57 9.59 -1.43
CA ARG A 378 -1.99 10.94 -1.44
C ARG A 378 -0.49 10.91 -1.26
N ASN A 379 0.00 10.15 -0.27
CA ASN A 379 1.43 9.96 -0.08
C ASN A 379 2.05 9.16 -1.23
N TRP A 380 1.43 8.05 -1.62
CA TRP A 380 2.02 7.18 -2.64
C TRP A 380 2.21 7.92 -3.97
N LEU A 381 1.21 8.69 -4.41
CA LEU A 381 1.32 9.53 -5.62
C LEU A 381 2.35 10.66 -5.47
N ALA A 382 2.55 11.23 -4.27
CA ALA A 382 3.62 12.19 -4.03
C ALA A 382 5.00 11.55 -4.30
N ALA A 383 5.23 10.32 -3.81
CA ALA A 383 6.47 9.59 -4.07
C ALA A 383 6.68 9.31 -5.58
N TRP A 384 5.62 8.95 -6.31
CA TRP A 384 5.67 8.79 -7.77
C TRP A 384 6.00 10.10 -8.48
N ALA A 385 5.38 11.21 -8.08
CA ALA A 385 5.66 12.53 -8.64
C ALA A 385 7.11 13.00 -8.37
N ASP A 386 7.64 12.70 -7.19
CA ASP A 386 9.04 13.00 -6.81
C ASP A 386 10.04 12.12 -7.57
N ALA A 387 9.66 10.89 -7.94
CA ALA A 387 10.50 9.95 -8.68
C ALA A 387 10.53 10.21 -10.20
N MET A 388 9.63 11.07 -10.75
CA MET A 388 9.57 11.35 -12.19
C MET A 388 10.84 12.01 -12.70
N GLU A 389 11.36 11.47 -13.79
CA GLU A 389 12.53 12.00 -14.48
C GLU A 389 12.22 13.28 -15.31
N PRO A 390 13.25 14.06 -15.69
CA PRO A 390 13.06 15.29 -16.47
C PRO A 390 12.35 15.12 -17.81
N ASP A 391 12.42 13.98 -18.46
CA ASP A 391 11.76 13.67 -19.74
C ASP A 391 10.33 13.10 -19.58
N GLY A 392 9.88 12.87 -18.35
CA GLY A 392 8.56 12.33 -18.03
C GLY A 392 8.55 10.83 -17.75
N GLU A 393 9.68 10.16 -17.90
CA GLU A 393 9.81 8.76 -17.51
C GLU A 393 9.57 8.58 -16.00
N LEU A 394 8.97 7.43 -15.64
CA LEU A 394 8.78 7.01 -14.27
C LEU A 394 9.49 5.67 -14.02
N PRO A 395 9.94 5.42 -12.79
CA PRO A 395 10.37 4.09 -12.41
C PRO A 395 9.16 3.14 -12.35
N TYR A 396 9.40 1.84 -12.16
CA TYR A 396 8.32 0.88 -11.91
C TYR A 396 7.98 0.74 -10.41
N VAL A 397 8.69 1.45 -9.55
CA VAL A 397 8.54 1.44 -8.09
C VAL A 397 8.75 2.84 -7.52
N ALA A 398 7.92 3.24 -6.54
CA ALA A 398 8.10 4.48 -5.77
C ALA A 398 7.57 4.29 -4.31
N PRO A 399 8.28 4.77 -3.28
CA PRO A 399 9.59 5.44 -3.35
C PRO A 399 10.64 4.60 -4.05
N ALA A 400 11.52 5.20 -4.84
CA ALA A 400 12.44 4.50 -5.73
C ALA A 400 13.89 4.95 -5.55
N PHE A 401 14.79 4.00 -5.67
CA PHE A 401 16.22 4.22 -5.91
C PHE A 401 16.70 3.58 -7.23
N ARG A 402 15.74 3.05 -8.01
CA ARG A 402 15.96 2.50 -9.35
C ARG A 402 15.07 3.21 -10.34
N THR A 403 15.54 3.34 -11.57
CA THR A 403 14.79 3.82 -12.71
C THR A 403 14.41 2.66 -13.63
N GLY A 404 13.53 2.90 -14.61
CA GLY A 404 13.09 1.91 -15.55
C GLY A 404 11.79 1.20 -15.16
N GLY A 405 11.32 0.33 -16.02
CA GLY A 405 10.11 -0.46 -15.86
C GLY A 405 9.17 -0.42 -17.06
N GLY A 406 8.16 -1.27 -17.06
CA GLY A 406 7.15 -1.35 -18.12
C GLY A 406 6.00 -0.36 -17.91
N PRO A 407 5.24 -0.06 -18.99
CA PRO A 407 4.12 0.89 -18.93
C PRO A 407 3.06 0.57 -17.88
N TYR A 408 2.73 -0.70 -17.70
CA TYR A 408 1.73 -1.11 -16.70
C TYR A 408 2.14 -0.71 -15.27
N TRP A 409 3.43 -0.74 -14.95
CA TRP A 409 3.95 -0.28 -13.65
C TRP A 409 3.95 1.24 -13.56
N GLN A 410 4.47 1.93 -14.57
CA GLN A 410 4.58 3.39 -14.60
C GLN A 410 3.22 4.09 -14.62
N GLY A 411 2.23 3.52 -15.31
CA GLY A 411 0.90 4.10 -15.47
C GLY A 411 0.05 4.09 -14.18
N PHE A 412 0.57 3.57 -13.08
CA PHE A 412 -0.02 3.74 -11.77
C PHE A 412 -0.28 5.23 -11.44
N ILE A 413 0.57 6.15 -11.95
CA ILE A 413 0.38 7.59 -11.81
C ILE A 413 -0.95 8.09 -12.41
N VAL A 414 -1.51 7.40 -13.41
CA VAL A 414 -2.80 7.71 -14.04
C VAL A 414 -3.94 6.92 -13.41
N LYS A 415 -3.71 5.63 -13.17
CA LYS A 415 -4.78 4.72 -12.72
C LYS A 415 -5.22 5.01 -11.27
N ALA A 416 -4.29 5.29 -10.38
CA ALA A 416 -4.61 5.53 -8.98
C ALA A 416 -5.49 6.77 -8.75
N PRO A 417 -5.25 7.96 -9.38
CA PRO A 417 -6.15 9.11 -9.30
C PRO A 417 -7.56 8.82 -9.79
N TRP A 418 -7.70 8.13 -10.93
CA TRP A 418 -9.01 7.81 -11.48
C TRP A 418 -9.79 6.86 -10.56
N ARG A 419 -9.16 5.78 -10.08
CA ARG A 419 -9.78 4.81 -9.18
C ARG A 419 -10.17 5.43 -7.85
N THR A 420 -9.35 6.33 -7.31
CA THR A 420 -9.65 7.09 -6.08
C THR A 420 -10.85 8.01 -6.28
N TRP A 421 -10.97 8.68 -7.44
CA TRP A 421 -12.17 9.42 -7.81
C TRP A 421 -13.41 8.53 -7.84
N VAL A 422 -13.36 7.41 -8.52
CA VAL A 422 -14.49 6.49 -8.68
C VAL A 422 -14.97 5.96 -7.31
N ASN A 423 -14.04 5.55 -6.43
CA ASN A 423 -14.40 4.93 -5.16
C ASN A 423 -14.74 5.91 -4.04
N TYR A 424 -14.15 7.12 -4.02
CA TYR A 424 -14.31 8.06 -2.92
C TYR A 424 -14.86 9.43 -3.32
N GLY A 425 -14.93 9.76 -4.62
CA GLY A 425 -15.29 11.08 -5.10
C GLY A 425 -14.25 12.16 -4.84
N ASP A 426 -13.03 11.75 -4.45
CA ASP A 426 -11.93 12.67 -4.15
C ASP A 426 -11.21 13.11 -5.43
N ARG A 427 -11.27 14.42 -5.72
CA ARG A 427 -10.65 15.05 -6.88
C ARG A 427 -9.17 15.42 -6.65
N TYR A 428 -8.69 15.37 -5.42
CA TYR A 428 -7.38 15.91 -5.06
C TYR A 428 -6.27 15.36 -5.97
N LEU A 429 -6.17 14.04 -6.09
CA LEU A 429 -5.08 13.40 -6.85
C LEU A 429 -5.11 13.77 -8.33
N MET A 430 -6.30 13.81 -8.96
CA MET A 430 -6.39 14.16 -10.39
C MET A 430 -6.07 15.62 -10.67
N VAL A 431 -6.31 16.53 -9.72
CA VAL A 431 -5.97 17.95 -9.87
C VAL A 431 -4.49 18.18 -9.60
N GLU A 432 -3.99 17.68 -8.47
CA GLU A 432 -2.61 17.88 -8.02
C GLU A 432 -1.58 17.28 -9.00
N TYR A 433 -1.85 16.08 -9.50
CA TYR A 433 -0.90 15.36 -10.35
C TYR A 433 -1.23 15.39 -11.84
N TYR A 434 -2.20 16.22 -12.30
CA TYR A 434 -2.59 16.29 -13.70
C TYR A 434 -1.41 16.53 -14.65
N SER A 435 -0.55 17.48 -14.33
CA SER A 435 0.63 17.82 -15.12
C SER A 435 1.65 16.66 -15.19
N LYS A 436 1.76 15.87 -14.13
CA LYS A 436 2.63 14.70 -14.07
C LYS A 436 2.08 13.54 -14.93
N MET A 437 0.78 13.28 -14.84
CA MET A 437 0.10 12.28 -15.68
C MET A 437 0.24 12.62 -17.17
N LYS A 438 -0.02 13.88 -17.53
CA LYS A 438 0.14 14.39 -18.90
C LYS A 438 1.57 14.19 -19.40
N ARG A 439 2.57 14.56 -18.59
CA ARG A 439 3.98 14.44 -18.95
C ARG A 439 4.43 12.99 -19.15
N TRP A 440 3.90 12.06 -18.35
CA TRP A 440 4.15 10.64 -18.56
C TRP A 440 3.52 10.16 -19.86
N LEU A 441 2.28 10.55 -20.21
CA LEU A 441 1.67 10.19 -21.47
C LEU A 441 2.42 10.79 -22.67
N GLU A 442 2.96 12.01 -22.57
CA GLU A 442 3.84 12.59 -23.58
C GLU A 442 5.14 11.80 -23.74
N PHE A 443 5.69 11.22 -22.66
CA PHE A 443 6.81 10.29 -22.74
C PHE A 443 6.41 9.01 -23.48
N ILE A 444 5.26 8.42 -23.17
CA ILE A 444 4.74 7.23 -23.87
C ILE A 444 4.53 7.50 -25.36
N GLU A 445 3.89 8.63 -25.72
CA GLU A 445 3.61 8.96 -27.12
C GLU A 445 4.87 9.07 -27.97
N ARG A 446 5.95 9.65 -27.42
CA ARG A 446 7.25 9.74 -28.10
C ARG A 446 7.93 8.39 -28.36
N ASN A 447 7.54 7.34 -27.64
CA ASN A 447 8.12 6.00 -27.76
C ASN A 447 7.18 5.03 -28.53
N CYS A 448 6.17 5.56 -29.23
CA CYS A 448 5.31 4.77 -30.11
C CYS A 448 5.76 4.81 -31.56
N GLU A 449 5.65 3.67 -32.27
CA GLU A 449 5.77 3.54 -33.71
C GLU A 449 4.43 3.01 -34.26
N ASP A 450 3.86 3.65 -35.28
CA ASP A 450 2.52 3.35 -35.82
C ASP A 450 1.45 3.19 -34.70
N HIS A 451 1.50 4.10 -33.72
CA HIS A 451 0.70 4.12 -32.49
C HIS A 451 0.99 3.00 -31.48
N ILE A 452 1.79 1.99 -31.79
CA ILE A 452 2.15 0.90 -30.88
C ILE A 452 3.40 1.26 -30.09
N LEU A 453 3.31 1.19 -28.76
CA LEU A 453 4.43 1.45 -27.88
C LEU A 453 5.53 0.40 -28.09
N GLN A 454 6.75 0.87 -28.33
CA GLN A 454 7.92 0.02 -28.50
C GLN A 454 8.65 -0.19 -27.18
N PRO A 455 9.27 -1.37 -26.97
CA PRO A 455 10.15 -1.59 -25.83
C PRO A 455 11.33 -0.61 -25.90
N TRP A 456 11.61 0.04 -24.77
CA TRP A 456 12.85 0.79 -24.67
C TRP A 456 14.07 -0.14 -24.56
N PRO A 457 15.25 0.30 -25.05
CA PRO A 457 16.45 -0.52 -25.02
C PRO A 457 16.85 -0.93 -23.62
N ASP A 458 17.26 -2.20 -23.44
CA ASP A 458 17.89 -2.65 -22.21
C ASP A 458 19.17 -1.86 -21.93
N ASN A 459 19.25 -1.24 -20.76
CA ASN A 459 20.42 -0.53 -20.25
C ASN A 459 20.34 -0.46 -18.71
N GLU A 460 21.27 0.26 -18.07
CA GLU A 460 21.27 0.43 -16.60
C GLU A 460 19.97 1.03 -16.06
N ARG A 461 19.24 1.78 -16.88
CA ARG A 461 18.01 2.49 -16.55
C ARG A 461 16.75 1.66 -16.89
N HIS A 462 16.77 0.92 -17.99
CA HIS A 462 15.66 0.15 -18.53
C HIS A 462 15.96 -1.34 -18.45
N THR A 463 15.63 -1.98 -17.33
CA THR A 463 15.96 -3.39 -17.12
C THR A 463 14.84 -4.33 -17.54
N TRP A 464 13.58 -3.85 -17.59
CA TRP A 464 12.42 -4.69 -17.89
C TRP A 464 11.37 -3.95 -18.71
N PHE A 465 10.78 -4.66 -19.66
CA PHE A 465 9.57 -4.26 -20.38
C PHE A 465 8.61 -5.44 -20.35
N LEU A 466 7.78 -5.50 -19.30
CA LEU A 466 6.93 -6.64 -19.00
C LEU A 466 5.53 -6.45 -19.57
N GLY A 467 4.92 -7.55 -20.05
CA GLY A 467 3.49 -7.71 -20.23
C GLY A 467 2.86 -8.28 -18.96
N ASP A 468 2.24 -9.47 -19.05
CA ASP A 468 1.82 -10.18 -17.85
C ASP A 468 3.02 -10.64 -17.02
N TRP A 469 2.86 -10.79 -15.72
CA TRP A 469 3.92 -11.22 -14.82
C TRP A 469 3.50 -12.43 -14.03
N LEU A 470 4.35 -13.45 -13.99
CA LEU A 470 4.13 -14.68 -13.22
C LEU A 470 2.80 -15.39 -13.56
N ALA A 471 2.40 -15.40 -14.83
CA ALA A 471 1.36 -16.28 -15.30
C ALA A 471 1.74 -17.76 -15.08
N PRO A 472 0.77 -18.66 -14.97
CA PRO A 472 1.05 -20.09 -14.80
C PRO A 472 1.91 -20.66 -15.91
N GLU A 473 2.62 -21.75 -15.60
CA GLU A 473 3.43 -22.46 -16.59
C GLU A 473 2.57 -22.93 -17.78
N GLY A 474 3.08 -22.73 -18.98
CA GLY A 474 2.38 -23.08 -20.22
C GLY A 474 1.52 -21.96 -20.81
N VAL A 475 1.43 -20.81 -20.13
CA VAL A 475 0.84 -19.58 -20.70
C VAL A 475 1.94 -18.76 -21.35
N ASP A 476 1.80 -18.47 -22.64
CA ASP A 476 2.81 -17.71 -23.40
C ASP A 476 2.57 -16.22 -23.28
N ILE A 477 3.28 -15.58 -22.36
CA ILE A 477 3.20 -14.14 -22.03
C ILE A 477 4.32 -13.31 -22.68
N LYS A 478 5.03 -13.84 -23.66
CA LYS A 478 6.20 -13.19 -24.31
C LYS A 478 5.85 -12.67 -25.70
N GLY A 479 6.81 -12.00 -26.32
CA GLY A 479 6.69 -11.56 -27.71
C GLY A 479 5.51 -10.60 -27.92
N GLU A 480 4.59 -10.94 -28.82
CA GLU A 480 3.46 -10.08 -29.18
C GLU A 480 2.55 -9.75 -28.00
N SER A 481 2.33 -10.71 -27.06
CA SER A 481 1.53 -10.49 -25.87
C SER A 481 2.05 -9.30 -25.02
N VAL A 482 3.38 -9.12 -24.93
CA VAL A 482 3.98 -8.00 -24.19
C VAL A 482 3.55 -6.66 -24.77
N LEU A 483 3.66 -6.50 -26.10
CA LEU A 483 3.31 -5.26 -26.78
C LEU A 483 1.79 -5.02 -26.76
N HIS A 484 1.03 -6.07 -26.99
CA HIS A 484 -0.43 -6.02 -26.98
C HIS A 484 -0.97 -5.61 -25.61
N VAL A 485 -0.57 -6.27 -24.55
CA VAL A 485 -1.01 -5.98 -23.17
C VAL A 485 -0.69 -4.54 -22.77
N ASN A 486 0.54 -4.07 -23.05
CA ASN A 486 0.92 -2.69 -22.73
C ASN A 486 0.17 -1.68 -23.59
N SER A 487 -0.10 -1.96 -24.88
CA SER A 487 -0.90 -1.09 -25.74
C SER A 487 -2.35 -1.00 -25.26
N CYS A 488 -2.96 -2.12 -24.85
CA CYS A 488 -4.29 -2.12 -24.22
C CYS A 488 -4.30 -1.30 -22.92
N PHE A 489 -3.26 -1.41 -22.10
CA PHE A 489 -3.14 -0.61 -20.88
C PHE A 489 -3.02 0.89 -21.16
N ILE A 490 -2.28 1.30 -22.19
CA ILE A 490 -2.25 2.71 -22.59
C ILE A 490 -3.61 3.17 -23.10
N SER A 491 -4.33 2.34 -23.87
CA SER A 491 -5.73 2.66 -24.27
C SER A 491 -6.63 2.90 -23.05
N GLU A 492 -6.51 2.08 -22.01
CA GLU A 492 -7.23 2.26 -20.74
C GLU A 492 -6.83 3.58 -20.05
N CYS A 493 -5.53 3.87 -19.93
CA CYS A 493 -5.04 5.13 -19.37
C CYS A 493 -5.53 6.36 -20.14
N LEU A 494 -5.59 6.31 -21.48
CA LEU A 494 -6.11 7.38 -22.31
C LEU A 494 -7.61 7.61 -22.07
N GLY A 495 -8.39 6.55 -21.86
CA GLY A 495 -9.79 6.64 -21.47
C GLY A 495 -9.97 7.34 -20.12
N ASP A 496 -9.19 6.97 -19.13
CA ASP A 496 -9.22 7.60 -17.79
C ASP A 496 -8.77 9.07 -17.87
N MET A 497 -7.69 9.36 -18.62
CA MET A 497 -7.22 10.73 -18.80
C MET A 497 -8.20 11.61 -19.59
N GLU A 498 -8.92 11.08 -20.56
CA GLU A 498 -10.00 11.79 -21.24
C GLU A 498 -11.05 12.28 -20.22
N GLN A 499 -11.49 11.39 -19.33
CA GLN A 499 -12.48 11.74 -18.30
C GLN A 499 -11.90 12.74 -17.29
N MET A 500 -10.70 12.51 -16.79
CA MET A 500 -10.03 13.41 -15.85
C MET A 500 -9.81 14.81 -16.47
N ALA A 501 -9.42 14.87 -17.75
CA ALA A 501 -9.26 16.14 -18.47
C ALA A 501 -10.59 16.92 -18.57
N ARG A 502 -11.71 16.23 -18.81
CA ARG A 502 -13.04 16.86 -18.79
C ARG A 502 -13.39 17.40 -17.42
N LEU A 503 -13.17 16.60 -16.37
CA LEU A 503 -13.49 16.95 -14.98
C LEU A 503 -12.61 18.08 -14.42
N THR A 504 -11.39 18.24 -14.93
CA THR A 504 -10.43 19.25 -14.46
C THR A 504 -10.32 20.47 -15.36
N GLY A 505 -11.16 20.57 -16.41
CA GLY A 505 -11.26 21.76 -17.25
C GLY A 505 -10.21 21.86 -18.37
N HIS A 506 -9.74 20.71 -18.88
CA HIS A 506 -8.77 20.61 -19.98
C HIS A 506 -9.39 20.02 -21.26
N PRO A 507 -10.38 20.68 -21.91
CA PRO A 507 -11.14 20.08 -23.01
C PRO A 507 -10.30 19.81 -24.27
N ALA A 508 -9.19 20.50 -24.47
CA ALA A 508 -8.28 20.24 -25.57
C ALA A 508 -7.54 18.90 -25.39
N ASP A 509 -7.04 18.66 -24.17
CA ASP A 509 -6.39 17.40 -23.83
C ASP A 509 -7.38 16.23 -23.89
N ALA A 510 -8.63 16.42 -23.45
CA ALA A 510 -9.67 15.39 -23.56
C ALA A 510 -9.92 14.95 -25.01
N ARG A 511 -9.95 15.91 -25.97
CA ARG A 511 -10.08 15.59 -27.40
C ARG A 511 -8.84 14.87 -27.95
N HIS A 512 -7.65 15.29 -27.52
CA HIS A 512 -6.41 14.65 -27.91
C HIS A 512 -6.36 13.18 -27.46
N TYR A 513 -6.64 12.92 -26.19
CA TYR A 513 -6.63 11.57 -25.63
C TYR A 513 -7.68 10.65 -26.29
N ALA A 514 -8.88 11.17 -26.56
CA ALA A 514 -9.89 10.41 -27.28
C ALA A 514 -9.42 10.03 -28.69
N ALA A 515 -8.88 11.00 -29.47
CA ALA A 515 -8.39 10.74 -30.82
C ALA A 515 -7.19 9.79 -30.83
N TRP A 516 -6.27 9.92 -29.87
CA TRP A 516 -5.15 9.00 -29.74
C TRP A 516 -5.60 7.59 -29.39
N ARG A 517 -6.53 7.44 -28.43
CA ARG A 517 -7.11 6.14 -28.07
C ARG A 517 -7.76 5.45 -29.29
N ASP A 518 -8.56 6.17 -30.09
CA ASP A 518 -9.20 5.62 -31.28
C ASP A 518 -8.15 5.13 -32.31
N SER A 519 -7.09 5.92 -32.54
CA SER A 519 -5.99 5.55 -33.43
C SER A 519 -5.21 4.33 -32.91
N LEU A 520 -4.93 4.31 -31.59
CA LEU A 520 -4.25 3.20 -30.92
C LEU A 520 -5.07 1.91 -30.99
N ASN A 521 -6.40 1.97 -30.71
CA ASN A 521 -7.27 0.80 -30.78
C ASN A 521 -7.33 0.22 -32.20
N ALA A 522 -7.40 1.08 -33.23
CA ALA A 522 -7.31 0.64 -34.62
C ALA A 522 -5.95 0.00 -34.95
N ALA A 523 -4.86 0.55 -34.42
CA ALA A 523 -3.53 -0.03 -34.59
C ALA A 523 -3.40 -1.38 -33.88
N ILE A 524 -3.86 -1.50 -32.64
CA ILE A 524 -3.88 -2.78 -31.90
C ILE A 524 -4.61 -3.87 -32.70
N HIS A 525 -5.80 -3.55 -33.23
CA HIS A 525 -6.52 -4.53 -34.05
C HIS A 525 -5.70 -4.94 -35.29
N ARG A 526 -5.14 -3.98 -36.01
CA ARG A 526 -4.37 -4.22 -37.24
C ARG A 526 -3.10 -5.05 -37.01
N HIS A 527 -2.41 -4.82 -35.89
CA HIS A 527 -1.11 -5.45 -35.60
C HIS A 527 -1.24 -6.82 -34.92
N PHE A 528 -2.25 -7.02 -34.06
CA PHE A 528 -2.28 -8.17 -33.17
C PHE A 528 -3.48 -9.12 -33.39
N TYR A 529 -4.45 -8.78 -34.24
CA TYR A 529 -5.57 -9.68 -34.51
C TYR A 529 -5.23 -10.74 -35.54
N HIS A 530 -5.47 -12.00 -35.21
CA HIS A 530 -5.28 -13.18 -36.06
C HIS A 530 -6.64 -13.74 -36.50
N PRO A 531 -7.11 -13.46 -37.72
CA PRO A 531 -8.46 -13.81 -38.15
C PRO A 531 -8.67 -15.32 -38.27
N GLU A 532 -7.63 -16.11 -38.52
CA GLU A 532 -7.75 -17.56 -38.65
C GLU A 532 -8.05 -18.28 -37.33
N THR A 533 -7.65 -17.70 -36.22
CA THR A 533 -7.82 -18.24 -34.87
C THR A 533 -8.82 -17.43 -34.04
N HIS A 534 -9.24 -16.27 -34.52
CA HIS A 534 -10.03 -15.30 -33.78
C HIS A 534 -9.39 -14.88 -32.45
N THR A 535 -8.06 -14.68 -32.47
CA THR A 535 -7.28 -14.32 -31.28
C THR A 535 -6.52 -13.01 -31.47
N TYR A 536 -6.16 -12.39 -30.35
CA TYR A 536 -5.18 -11.31 -30.30
C TYR A 536 -3.86 -11.85 -29.78
N ALA A 537 -2.75 -11.37 -30.33
CA ALA A 537 -1.38 -11.72 -29.94
C ALA A 537 -1.20 -13.25 -29.75
N ASN A 538 -0.73 -13.70 -28.58
CA ASN A 538 -0.48 -15.12 -28.32
C ASN A 538 -1.74 -15.93 -27.96
N GLY A 539 -2.93 -15.30 -27.96
CA GLY A 539 -4.18 -15.96 -27.62
C GLY A 539 -4.27 -16.38 -26.17
N THR A 540 -3.65 -15.65 -25.24
CA THR A 540 -3.82 -15.90 -23.81
C THR A 540 -5.16 -15.36 -23.33
N PRO A 541 -5.70 -15.82 -22.20
CA PRO A 541 -6.93 -15.22 -21.65
C PRO A 541 -6.82 -13.73 -21.38
N LEU A 542 -5.64 -13.24 -21.00
CA LEU A 542 -5.39 -11.80 -20.84
C LEU A 542 -5.46 -11.07 -22.17
N ASP A 543 -4.80 -11.56 -23.22
CA ASP A 543 -4.79 -10.93 -24.54
C ASP A 543 -6.21 -10.72 -25.09
N GLN A 544 -7.06 -11.75 -24.95
CA GLN A 544 -8.45 -11.69 -25.40
C GLN A 544 -9.32 -10.78 -24.54
N ALA A 545 -9.26 -10.98 -23.21
CA ALA A 545 -10.09 -10.22 -22.28
C ALA A 545 -9.79 -8.72 -22.35
N TYR A 546 -8.51 -8.34 -22.48
CA TYR A 546 -8.11 -6.94 -22.54
C TYR A 546 -8.60 -6.29 -23.85
N ALA A 547 -8.43 -6.96 -24.98
CA ALA A 547 -8.95 -6.47 -26.26
C ALA A 547 -10.45 -6.23 -26.22
N LEU A 548 -11.22 -7.17 -25.64
CA LEU A 548 -12.67 -7.07 -25.48
C LEU A 548 -13.06 -5.92 -24.53
N LEU A 549 -12.37 -5.77 -23.41
CA LEU A 549 -12.63 -4.68 -22.45
C LEU A 549 -12.40 -3.29 -23.05
N MET A 550 -11.37 -3.14 -23.87
CA MET A 550 -11.04 -1.86 -24.51
C MET A 550 -11.86 -1.58 -25.77
N GLY A 551 -12.75 -2.51 -26.17
CA GLY A 551 -13.57 -2.36 -27.37
C GLY A 551 -12.72 -2.32 -28.66
N ILE A 552 -11.63 -3.08 -28.70
CA ILE A 552 -10.71 -3.12 -29.84
C ILE A 552 -11.27 -3.82 -31.06
N PRO A 553 -12.06 -4.94 -30.95
CA PRO A 553 -12.70 -5.53 -32.12
C PRO A 553 -13.57 -4.50 -32.87
N PRO A 554 -13.43 -4.40 -34.23
CA PRO A 554 -14.08 -3.34 -35.01
C PRO A 554 -15.60 -3.48 -35.13
N ASP A 555 -16.12 -4.68 -34.88
CA ASP A 555 -17.52 -4.98 -34.97
C ASP A 555 -17.96 -6.08 -33.99
N SER A 556 -19.27 -6.22 -33.81
CA SER A 556 -19.86 -7.19 -32.87
C SER A 556 -19.62 -8.66 -33.26
N ALA A 557 -19.44 -8.96 -34.54
CA ALA A 557 -19.17 -10.32 -35.01
C ALA A 557 -17.77 -10.74 -34.63
N THR A 558 -16.78 -9.89 -34.86
CA THR A 558 -15.39 -10.09 -34.42
C THR A 558 -15.31 -10.23 -32.90
N ALA A 559 -15.98 -9.33 -32.15
CA ALA A 559 -16.03 -9.39 -30.69
C ALA A 559 -16.62 -10.73 -30.18
N ALA A 560 -17.71 -11.18 -30.80
CA ALA A 560 -18.34 -12.46 -30.46
C ALA A 560 -17.43 -13.65 -30.74
N ALA A 561 -16.71 -13.68 -31.88
CA ALA A 561 -15.79 -14.72 -32.23
C ALA A 561 -14.58 -14.80 -31.26
N VAL A 562 -14.02 -13.65 -30.89
CA VAL A 562 -12.93 -13.57 -29.87
C VAL A 562 -13.43 -14.08 -28.52
N LYS A 563 -14.64 -13.66 -28.07
CA LYS A 563 -15.23 -14.12 -26.82
C LYS A 563 -15.47 -15.63 -26.83
N GLU A 564 -16.00 -16.20 -27.92
CA GLU A 564 -16.23 -17.63 -28.08
C GLU A 564 -14.89 -18.40 -27.98
N GLN A 565 -13.84 -17.92 -28.66
CA GLN A 565 -12.51 -18.54 -28.60
C GLN A 565 -11.93 -18.47 -27.20
N LEU A 566 -12.05 -17.32 -26.51
CA LEU A 566 -11.60 -17.17 -25.11
C LEU A 566 -12.26 -18.21 -24.18
N LEU A 567 -13.58 -18.35 -24.25
CA LEU A 567 -14.33 -19.32 -23.44
C LEU A 567 -13.91 -20.77 -23.77
N LYS A 568 -13.76 -21.08 -25.05
CA LYS A 568 -13.27 -22.39 -25.51
C LYS A 568 -11.88 -22.72 -24.94
N ASP A 569 -10.97 -21.73 -24.92
CA ASP A 569 -9.62 -21.93 -24.41
C ASP A 569 -9.61 -22.07 -22.89
N CYS A 570 -10.43 -21.32 -22.17
CA CYS A 570 -10.58 -21.47 -20.71
C CYS A 570 -11.00 -22.91 -20.34
N HIS A 571 -12.02 -23.46 -21.01
CA HIS A 571 -12.51 -24.83 -20.76
C HIS A 571 -11.59 -25.91 -21.32
N GLY A 572 -11.03 -25.70 -22.51
CA GLY A 572 -10.24 -26.71 -23.24
C GLY A 572 -8.74 -26.64 -22.93
N ARG A 573 -8.05 -25.63 -23.49
CA ARG A 573 -6.60 -25.49 -23.37
C ARG A 573 -6.15 -25.36 -21.92
N TYR A 574 -6.85 -24.57 -21.12
CA TYR A 574 -6.52 -24.28 -19.73
C TYR A 574 -7.31 -25.11 -18.71
N ARG A 575 -8.21 -25.99 -19.16
CA ARG A 575 -8.91 -27.01 -18.35
C ARG A 575 -9.53 -26.43 -17.09
N ASP A 576 -10.24 -25.31 -17.24
CA ASP A 576 -10.92 -24.59 -16.13
C ASP A 576 -9.99 -24.13 -15.00
N HIS A 577 -8.72 -23.87 -15.29
CA HIS A 577 -7.76 -23.33 -14.32
C HIS A 577 -7.43 -21.86 -14.63
N ILE A 578 -6.92 -21.16 -13.62
CA ILE A 578 -6.40 -19.79 -13.79
C ILE A 578 -5.24 -19.82 -14.79
N ALA A 579 -5.29 -18.96 -15.80
CA ALA A 579 -4.28 -18.87 -16.85
C ALA A 579 -3.81 -17.43 -17.08
N VAL A 580 -3.68 -16.66 -16.00
CA VAL A 580 -3.28 -15.25 -15.97
C VAL A 580 -2.32 -14.99 -14.82
N GLY A 581 -1.50 -13.94 -14.97
CA GLY A 581 -0.58 -13.46 -13.95
C GLY A 581 -1.05 -12.18 -13.28
N LEU A 582 -0.09 -11.36 -12.80
CA LEU A 582 -0.32 -10.13 -12.05
C LEU A 582 -1.21 -9.12 -12.81
N VAL A 583 -0.95 -8.90 -14.09
CA VAL A 583 -1.74 -8.00 -14.94
C VAL A 583 -3.07 -8.63 -15.31
N GLY A 584 -3.03 -9.91 -15.62
CA GLY A 584 -4.20 -10.63 -16.10
C GLY A 584 -5.27 -10.87 -15.04
N VAL A 585 -4.92 -11.05 -13.76
CA VAL A 585 -5.92 -11.28 -12.71
C VAL A 585 -6.96 -10.15 -12.63
N PRO A 586 -6.60 -8.87 -12.46
CA PRO A 586 -7.61 -7.81 -12.40
C PRO A 586 -8.34 -7.59 -13.72
N VAL A 587 -7.66 -7.67 -14.86
CA VAL A 587 -8.25 -7.48 -16.20
C VAL A 587 -9.27 -8.58 -16.52
N PHE A 588 -8.89 -9.83 -16.32
CA PHE A 588 -9.79 -10.97 -16.56
C PHE A 588 -10.96 -10.98 -15.57
N THR A 589 -10.72 -10.57 -14.32
CA THR A 589 -11.77 -10.40 -13.31
C THR A 589 -12.79 -9.35 -13.75
N GLU A 590 -12.33 -8.18 -14.21
CA GLU A 590 -13.22 -7.12 -14.70
C GLU A 590 -14.00 -7.55 -15.93
N TRP A 591 -13.36 -8.25 -16.87
CA TRP A 591 -14.03 -8.82 -18.04
C TRP A 591 -15.14 -9.80 -17.62
N CYS A 592 -14.86 -10.71 -16.69
CA CYS A 592 -15.86 -11.64 -16.17
C CYS A 592 -17.04 -10.92 -15.50
N ILE A 593 -16.79 -9.83 -14.76
CA ILE A 593 -17.84 -9.01 -14.13
C ILE A 593 -18.72 -8.35 -15.21
N ARG A 594 -18.11 -7.69 -16.21
CA ARG A 594 -18.83 -6.95 -17.27
C ARG A 594 -19.62 -7.88 -18.18
N GLU A 595 -19.02 -8.99 -18.57
CA GLU A 595 -19.60 -9.99 -19.47
C GLU A 595 -20.47 -11.04 -18.75
N ARG A 596 -20.68 -10.87 -17.43
CA ARG A 596 -21.48 -11.77 -16.57
C ARG A 596 -21.01 -13.22 -16.63
N GLN A 597 -19.69 -13.45 -16.70
CA GLN A 597 -19.08 -14.79 -16.73
C GLN A 597 -18.82 -15.30 -15.30
N THR A 598 -19.82 -15.19 -14.44
CA THR A 598 -19.69 -15.51 -13.00
C THR A 598 -19.51 -17.01 -12.75
N ASP A 599 -20.18 -17.85 -13.52
CA ASP A 599 -20.03 -19.32 -13.44
C ASP A 599 -18.63 -19.77 -13.88
N LEU A 600 -18.08 -19.17 -14.95
CA LEU A 600 -16.70 -19.41 -15.36
C LEU A 600 -15.74 -19.06 -14.22
N MET A 601 -15.80 -17.83 -13.69
CA MET A 601 -14.91 -17.41 -12.62
C MET A 601 -15.05 -18.31 -11.38
N ALA A 602 -16.27 -18.65 -10.96
CA ALA A 602 -16.50 -19.57 -9.85
C ALA A 602 -15.91 -20.96 -10.10
N THR A 603 -15.96 -21.45 -11.34
CA THR A 603 -15.35 -22.73 -11.75
C THR A 603 -13.83 -22.67 -11.62
N LEU A 604 -13.20 -21.60 -12.11
CA LEU A 604 -11.74 -21.39 -11.99
C LEU A 604 -11.30 -21.31 -10.53
N LEU A 605 -12.03 -20.57 -9.70
CA LEU A 605 -11.70 -20.39 -8.28
C LEU A 605 -11.88 -21.68 -7.46
N ARG A 606 -12.76 -22.58 -7.90
CA ARG A 606 -13.03 -23.86 -7.21
C ARG A 606 -12.04 -24.97 -7.54
N GLN A 607 -11.09 -24.74 -8.47
CA GLN A 607 -10.07 -25.77 -8.78
C GLN A 607 -9.14 -25.98 -7.58
N PRO A 608 -9.03 -27.24 -7.10
CA PRO A 608 -8.27 -27.53 -5.88
C PRO A 608 -6.76 -27.67 -6.10
N ASP A 609 -6.35 -27.79 -7.35
CA ASP A 609 -4.98 -28.06 -7.77
C ASP A 609 -4.37 -26.86 -8.55
N TYR A 610 -3.11 -27.03 -8.95
CA TYR A 610 -2.34 -26.00 -9.67
C TYR A 610 -2.83 -25.78 -11.11
N PRO A 611 -2.91 -24.53 -11.53
CA PRO A 611 -2.76 -23.28 -10.79
C PRO A 611 -4.10 -22.76 -10.24
N GLY A 612 -4.10 -22.25 -9.03
CA GLY A 612 -5.32 -21.71 -8.41
C GLY A 612 -5.17 -21.30 -6.95
N TYR A 613 -6.13 -20.54 -6.45
CA TYR A 613 -6.14 -20.04 -5.06
C TYR A 613 -6.33 -21.18 -4.05
N LEU A 614 -7.21 -22.13 -4.35
CA LEU A 614 -7.40 -23.29 -3.47
C LEU A 614 -6.17 -24.19 -3.43
N HIS A 615 -5.37 -24.24 -4.51
CA HIS A 615 -4.07 -24.92 -4.46
C HIS A 615 -3.17 -24.30 -3.37
N MET A 616 -3.05 -22.97 -3.32
CA MET A 616 -2.28 -22.28 -2.28
C MET A 616 -2.83 -22.63 -0.88
N ILE A 617 -4.14 -22.51 -0.68
CA ILE A 617 -4.80 -22.83 0.60
C ILE A 617 -4.57 -24.29 1.01
N ASN A 618 -4.71 -25.23 0.08
CA ASN A 618 -4.48 -26.66 0.32
C ASN A 618 -3.01 -26.97 0.66
N GLN A 619 -2.07 -26.12 0.23
CA GLN A 619 -0.66 -26.17 0.63
C GLN A 619 -0.36 -25.40 1.93
N GLY A 620 -1.38 -24.92 2.65
CA GLY A 620 -1.26 -24.25 3.94
C GLY A 620 -1.02 -22.74 3.85
N ALA A 621 -1.33 -22.10 2.70
CA ALA A 621 -1.29 -20.65 2.58
C ALA A 621 -2.29 -19.97 3.51
N THR A 622 -1.85 -18.92 4.16
CA THR A 622 -2.69 -17.97 4.92
C THR A 622 -2.74 -16.61 4.24
N THR A 623 -1.91 -16.43 3.23
CA THR A 623 -1.72 -15.24 2.40
C THR A 623 -1.54 -15.66 0.95
N THR A 624 -1.82 -14.78 -0.01
CA THR A 624 -1.54 -15.01 -1.43
C THR A 624 -0.04 -14.99 -1.69
N TRP A 625 0.41 -15.86 -2.59
CA TRP A 625 1.81 -16.04 -2.92
C TRP A 625 2.23 -15.22 -4.14
N GLU A 626 3.53 -15.00 -4.30
CA GLU A 626 4.10 -14.31 -5.45
C GLU A 626 3.95 -15.07 -6.77
N SER A 627 3.98 -16.40 -6.72
CA SER A 627 3.84 -17.25 -7.91
C SER A 627 2.85 -18.39 -7.67
N TRP A 628 2.05 -18.69 -8.69
CA TRP A 628 1.20 -19.88 -8.71
C TRP A 628 1.97 -21.18 -8.44
N GLY A 629 3.25 -21.21 -8.86
CA GLY A 629 4.13 -22.39 -8.76
C GLY A 629 4.87 -22.54 -7.43
N CYS A 630 4.71 -21.64 -6.48
CA CYS A 630 5.37 -21.74 -5.17
C CYS A 630 5.08 -23.08 -4.48
N GLY A 631 6.11 -23.66 -3.83
CA GLY A 631 6.00 -24.95 -3.13
C GLY A 631 6.02 -26.18 -4.03
N ARG A 632 6.01 -26.03 -5.36
CA ARG A 632 6.11 -27.17 -6.28
C ARG A 632 7.57 -27.61 -6.44
N PRO A 633 7.84 -28.94 -6.49
CA PRO A 633 9.21 -29.44 -6.68
C PRO A 633 9.87 -28.87 -7.93
N GLY A 634 11.12 -28.40 -7.79
CA GLY A 634 11.93 -27.87 -8.90
C GLY A 634 11.52 -26.48 -9.39
N LYS A 635 10.61 -25.79 -8.70
CA LYS A 635 10.27 -24.40 -8.98
C LYS A 635 11.05 -23.46 -8.06
N GLU A 636 11.26 -22.23 -8.54
CA GLU A 636 11.89 -21.18 -7.78
C GLU A 636 11.07 -20.89 -6.51
N ASP A 637 11.77 -20.77 -5.40
CA ASP A 637 11.15 -20.30 -4.16
C ASP A 637 10.91 -18.79 -4.24
N ARG A 638 9.72 -18.34 -3.80
CA ARG A 638 9.29 -16.96 -3.87
C ARG A 638 8.48 -16.62 -2.63
N SER A 639 8.21 -15.35 -2.43
CA SER A 639 7.44 -14.85 -1.28
C SER A 639 6.11 -15.56 -1.10
N ARG A 640 5.82 -15.95 0.16
CA ARG A 640 4.50 -16.52 0.55
C ARG A 640 3.50 -15.44 0.99
N VAL A 641 3.85 -14.18 0.86
CA VAL A 641 2.96 -13.04 1.11
C VAL A 641 3.26 -11.95 0.06
N HIS A 642 2.39 -11.84 -0.91
CA HIS A 642 2.63 -10.97 -2.06
C HIS A 642 1.36 -10.40 -2.67
N ASN A 643 1.50 -9.30 -3.41
CA ASN A 643 0.38 -8.59 -4.00
C ASN A 643 -0.01 -9.03 -5.42
N CYS A 644 0.64 -10.04 -6.01
CA CYS A 644 0.43 -10.43 -7.40
C CYS A 644 -1.02 -10.69 -7.80
N TYR A 645 -1.81 -11.35 -6.94
CA TYR A 645 -3.09 -11.93 -7.37
C TYR A 645 -4.31 -11.43 -6.59
N ASN A 646 -4.18 -10.31 -5.85
CA ASN A 646 -5.25 -9.81 -4.99
C ASN A 646 -6.36 -9.05 -5.74
N GLY A 647 -6.18 -8.77 -7.04
CA GLY A 647 -7.21 -8.16 -7.89
C GLY A 647 -8.51 -8.95 -7.97
N ILE A 648 -8.47 -10.28 -7.74
CA ILE A 648 -9.65 -11.16 -7.70
C ILE A 648 -10.66 -10.74 -6.61
N GLY A 649 -10.21 -10.08 -5.53
CA GLY A 649 -11.09 -9.65 -4.45
C GLY A 649 -12.25 -8.76 -4.91
N LEU A 650 -12.09 -8.05 -6.00
CA LEU A 650 -13.14 -7.22 -6.60
C LEU A 650 -14.38 -8.03 -7.03
N TRP A 651 -14.18 -9.28 -7.50
CA TRP A 651 -15.25 -10.13 -7.99
C TRP A 651 -16.32 -10.43 -6.93
N PHE A 652 -15.92 -10.63 -5.68
CA PHE A 652 -16.83 -10.91 -4.58
C PHE A 652 -17.84 -9.78 -4.36
N TYR A 653 -17.39 -8.54 -4.50
CA TYR A 653 -18.20 -7.34 -4.29
C TYR A 653 -18.97 -6.92 -5.53
N GLN A 654 -18.32 -6.88 -6.69
CA GLN A 654 -18.91 -6.34 -7.91
C GLN A 654 -19.69 -7.36 -8.74
N ALA A 655 -19.38 -8.66 -8.63
CA ALA A 655 -20.16 -9.72 -9.26
C ALA A 655 -21.16 -10.35 -8.28
N LEU A 656 -20.68 -11.11 -7.29
CA LEU A 656 -21.57 -11.90 -6.42
C LEU A 656 -22.53 -11.03 -5.61
N ALA A 657 -22.03 -9.96 -4.96
CA ALA A 657 -22.88 -8.99 -4.27
C ALA A 657 -23.47 -7.94 -5.21
N GLY A 658 -22.85 -7.72 -6.38
CA GLY A 658 -23.32 -6.83 -7.43
C GLY A 658 -23.17 -5.33 -7.14
N ILE A 659 -22.39 -4.93 -6.15
CA ILE A 659 -22.23 -3.52 -5.75
C ILE A 659 -21.12 -2.88 -6.61
N ARG A 660 -21.51 -1.99 -7.54
CA ARG A 660 -20.56 -1.32 -8.45
C ARG A 660 -20.71 0.21 -8.37
N PRO A 661 -19.60 0.98 -8.25
CA PRO A 661 -19.67 2.45 -8.26
C PRO A 661 -20.07 2.97 -9.65
N ASP A 662 -20.72 4.12 -9.68
CA ASP A 662 -20.99 4.88 -10.91
C ASP A 662 -19.90 5.95 -11.10
N PRO A 663 -19.03 5.86 -12.11
CA PRO A 663 -17.97 6.84 -12.34
C PRO A 663 -18.48 8.25 -12.62
N THR A 664 -19.74 8.38 -13.06
CA THR A 664 -20.38 9.68 -13.35
C THR A 664 -20.91 10.37 -12.10
N GLN A 665 -21.16 9.59 -11.02
CA GLN A 665 -21.60 10.05 -9.71
C GLN A 665 -20.75 9.33 -8.63
N PRO A 666 -19.46 9.65 -8.54
CA PRO A 666 -18.44 8.87 -7.84
C PRO A 666 -18.63 8.85 -6.32
N GLY A 667 -17.81 8.03 -5.66
CA GLY A 667 -17.83 7.88 -4.20
C GLY A 667 -19.08 7.18 -3.68
N TYR A 668 -19.76 6.42 -4.53
CA TYR A 668 -21.04 5.78 -4.22
C TYR A 668 -22.19 6.76 -3.95
N ARG A 669 -22.09 7.99 -4.44
CA ARG A 669 -23.24 8.92 -4.44
C ARG A 669 -24.41 8.35 -5.25
N HIS A 670 -24.08 7.73 -6.39
CA HIS A 670 -24.92 6.78 -7.10
C HIS A 670 -24.11 5.49 -7.32
N PHE A 671 -24.78 4.34 -7.32
CA PHE A 671 -24.15 3.05 -7.56
C PHE A 671 -25.14 2.06 -8.16
N PHE A 672 -24.60 0.98 -8.71
CA PHE A 672 -25.39 -0.11 -9.26
C PHE A 672 -25.44 -1.25 -8.26
N ILE A 673 -26.59 -1.92 -8.18
CA ILE A 673 -26.77 -3.21 -7.50
C ILE A 673 -27.28 -4.21 -8.52
N ASP A 674 -26.40 -5.11 -8.94
CA ASP A 674 -26.67 -6.11 -9.96
C ASP A 674 -26.00 -7.44 -9.57
N PRO A 675 -26.51 -8.13 -8.55
CA PRO A 675 -25.97 -9.43 -8.12
C PRO A 675 -25.97 -10.43 -9.27
N GLN A 676 -24.88 -11.12 -9.41
CA GLN A 676 -24.66 -12.16 -10.42
C GLN A 676 -24.45 -13.51 -9.72
N PRO A 677 -25.51 -14.19 -9.29
CA PRO A 677 -25.37 -15.50 -8.63
C PRO A 677 -24.69 -16.49 -9.55
N CYS A 678 -23.91 -17.40 -8.97
CA CYS A 678 -23.29 -18.50 -9.68
C CYS A 678 -23.76 -19.84 -9.16
N TYR A 679 -23.62 -20.88 -9.99
CA TYR A 679 -23.98 -22.23 -9.61
C TYR A 679 -23.31 -22.66 -8.29
N GLY A 680 -24.11 -23.25 -7.38
CA GLY A 680 -23.65 -23.73 -6.08
C GLY A 680 -23.43 -22.64 -5.03
N VAL A 681 -23.91 -21.41 -5.25
CA VAL A 681 -24.00 -20.37 -4.23
C VAL A 681 -25.46 -20.05 -3.95
N ASP A 682 -25.95 -20.47 -2.79
CA ASP A 682 -27.36 -20.31 -2.40
C ASP A 682 -27.67 -18.97 -1.76
N TRP A 683 -26.67 -18.33 -1.13
CA TRP A 683 -26.80 -17.02 -0.53
C TRP A 683 -25.48 -16.26 -0.51
N VAL A 684 -25.59 -14.93 -0.52
CA VAL A 684 -24.50 -13.97 -0.37
C VAL A 684 -24.90 -12.92 0.67
N LYS A 685 -23.96 -12.52 1.51
CA LYS A 685 -24.07 -11.41 2.45
C LYS A 685 -22.86 -10.52 2.34
N CYS A 686 -23.10 -9.24 2.11
CA CYS A 686 -22.02 -8.26 1.88
C CYS A 686 -22.33 -6.94 2.54
N THR A 687 -21.29 -6.32 3.13
CA THR A 687 -21.31 -4.94 3.62
C THR A 687 -20.18 -4.18 2.94
N LYS A 688 -20.48 -3.05 2.34
CA LYS A 688 -19.50 -2.14 1.71
C LYS A 688 -19.59 -0.76 2.38
N PRO A 689 -18.60 -0.36 3.19
CA PRO A 689 -18.50 1.01 3.71
C PRO A 689 -18.30 2.04 2.59
N THR A 690 -18.98 3.17 2.69
CA THR A 690 -18.84 4.30 1.76
C THR A 690 -18.74 5.62 2.53
N PRO A 691 -18.38 6.74 1.90
CA PRO A 691 -18.41 8.05 2.55
C PRO A 691 -19.79 8.47 3.09
N TYR A 692 -20.87 7.80 2.65
CA TYR A 692 -22.25 8.08 3.04
C TYR A 692 -22.81 7.09 4.07
N GLY A 693 -22.06 6.06 4.45
CA GLY A 693 -22.48 4.95 5.28
C GLY A 693 -22.40 3.62 4.55
N ASP A 694 -22.87 2.56 5.20
CA ASP A 694 -22.72 1.20 4.73
C ASP A 694 -23.82 0.82 3.70
N ILE A 695 -23.39 0.25 2.58
CA ILE A 695 -24.27 -0.48 1.67
C ILE A 695 -24.32 -1.92 2.15
N HIS A 696 -25.54 -2.44 2.40
CA HIS A 696 -25.72 -3.85 2.69
C HIS A 696 -26.46 -4.55 1.56
N VAL A 697 -25.97 -5.70 1.16
CA VAL A 697 -26.64 -6.60 0.20
C VAL A 697 -26.70 -7.99 0.81
N ARG A 698 -27.92 -8.55 0.84
CA ARG A 698 -28.14 -9.94 1.20
C ARG A 698 -29.01 -10.61 0.14
N LEU A 699 -28.43 -11.55 -0.56
CA LEU A 699 -29.11 -12.34 -1.57
C LEU A 699 -29.32 -13.76 -1.04
N ASN A 700 -30.49 -14.32 -1.23
CA ASN A 700 -30.76 -15.75 -1.12
C ASN A 700 -31.66 -16.17 -2.28
N ASN A 701 -31.92 -17.47 -2.44
CA ASN A 701 -32.63 -18.05 -3.59
C ASN A 701 -33.99 -17.40 -3.92
N ASN A 702 -34.62 -16.70 -2.98
CA ASN A 702 -35.94 -16.12 -3.14
C ASN A 702 -36.02 -14.63 -2.88
N LYS A 703 -34.96 -14.01 -2.34
CA LYS A 703 -35.05 -12.63 -1.80
C LYS A 703 -33.74 -11.88 -1.91
N LEU A 704 -33.85 -10.63 -2.33
CA LEU A 704 -32.78 -9.63 -2.29
C LEU A 704 -33.13 -8.55 -1.26
N GLU A 705 -32.32 -8.43 -0.22
CA GLU A 705 -32.42 -7.39 0.80
C GLU A 705 -31.28 -6.38 0.58
N ILE A 706 -31.60 -5.08 0.61
CA ILE A 706 -30.67 -4.01 0.30
C ILE A 706 -30.84 -2.88 1.29
N THR A 707 -29.74 -2.33 1.79
CA THR A 707 -29.69 -1.04 2.48
C THR A 707 -28.93 -0.04 1.62
N ILE A 708 -29.56 1.09 1.33
CA ILE A 708 -29.00 2.22 0.57
C ILE A 708 -28.79 3.36 1.56
N PRO A 709 -27.55 3.87 1.76
CA PRO A 709 -27.24 4.93 2.71
C PRO A 709 -27.95 6.26 2.39
N ASP A 710 -28.14 7.08 3.42
CA ASP A 710 -28.74 8.40 3.29
C ASP A 710 -27.93 9.30 2.32
N GLY A 711 -28.65 10.10 1.53
CA GLY A 711 -28.04 11.00 0.53
C GLY A 711 -27.56 10.31 -0.74
N THR A 712 -27.80 9.01 -0.89
CA THR A 712 -27.38 8.23 -2.09
C THR A 712 -28.58 7.64 -2.84
N THR A 713 -28.29 7.15 -4.05
CA THR A 713 -29.26 6.41 -4.88
C THR A 713 -28.59 5.17 -5.48
N ALA A 714 -29.38 4.16 -5.81
CA ALA A 714 -28.89 2.98 -6.49
C ALA A 714 -29.79 2.60 -7.69
N THR A 715 -29.18 2.22 -8.82
CA THR A 715 -29.88 1.57 -9.92
C THR A 715 -29.73 0.06 -9.79
N LEU A 716 -30.87 -0.62 -9.68
CA LEU A 716 -30.94 -2.08 -9.65
C LEU A 716 -31.06 -2.65 -11.05
N PHE A 717 -30.38 -3.76 -11.31
CA PHE A 717 -30.46 -4.53 -12.55
C PHE A 717 -30.34 -3.67 -13.82
N PRO A 718 -29.26 -2.87 -13.95
CA PRO A 718 -29.11 -1.92 -15.05
C PRO A 718 -29.16 -2.62 -16.42
N ASN A 719 -29.75 -1.95 -17.43
CA ASN A 719 -29.92 -2.44 -18.79
C ASN A 719 -30.79 -3.71 -18.91
N THR A 720 -31.66 -3.96 -17.93
CA THR A 720 -32.65 -5.06 -17.98
C THR A 720 -34.08 -4.54 -17.90
N PRO A 721 -35.09 -5.33 -18.29
CA PRO A 721 -36.50 -4.96 -18.10
C PRO A 721 -36.91 -4.73 -16.63
N ARG A 722 -36.04 -5.09 -15.67
CA ARG A 722 -36.26 -4.91 -14.23
C ARG A 722 -35.51 -3.69 -13.66
N GLU A 723 -34.89 -2.89 -14.51
CA GLU A 723 -34.17 -1.70 -14.10
C GLU A 723 -35.06 -0.77 -13.27
N GLN A 724 -34.61 -0.37 -12.13
CA GLN A 724 -35.28 0.61 -11.28
C GLN A 724 -34.24 1.38 -10.42
N THR A 725 -34.49 2.67 -10.27
CA THR A 725 -33.66 3.51 -9.37
C THR A 725 -34.36 3.67 -8.03
N LEU A 726 -33.63 3.36 -6.95
CA LEU A 726 -34.06 3.46 -5.57
C LEU A 726 -33.34 4.62 -4.87
N LYS A 727 -34.03 5.25 -3.94
CA LYS A 727 -33.46 6.24 -2.99
C LYS A 727 -32.92 5.55 -1.76
N ALA A 728 -32.34 6.33 -0.84
CA ALA A 728 -31.93 5.85 0.49
C ALA A 728 -33.07 5.10 1.20
N GLY A 729 -32.73 4.00 1.89
CA GLY A 729 -33.68 3.18 2.61
C GLY A 729 -33.36 1.69 2.58
N ASN A 730 -34.24 0.91 3.23
CA ASN A 730 -34.14 -0.56 3.28
C ASN A 730 -35.22 -1.18 2.37
N TYR A 731 -34.81 -2.11 1.55
CA TYR A 731 -35.66 -2.75 0.54
C TYR A 731 -35.60 -4.26 0.64
N GLN A 732 -36.73 -4.88 0.35
CA GLN A 732 -36.85 -6.33 0.18
C GLN A 732 -37.53 -6.60 -1.15
N LEU A 733 -36.85 -7.28 -2.03
CA LEU A 733 -37.25 -7.53 -3.41
C LEU A 733 -37.20 -9.04 -3.71
N PRO A 734 -37.98 -9.54 -4.68
CA PRO A 734 -37.78 -10.90 -5.17
C PRO A 734 -36.35 -11.07 -5.70
N ALA A 735 -35.72 -12.22 -5.40
CA ALA A 735 -34.43 -12.58 -5.99
C ALA A 735 -34.54 -12.63 -7.53
N VAL A 736 -33.42 -12.47 -8.20
CA VAL A 736 -33.35 -12.67 -9.65
C VAL A 736 -33.52 -14.15 -9.90
N PRO A 737 -34.42 -14.61 -10.79
CA PRO A 737 -34.39 -16.00 -11.28
C PRO A 737 -33.02 -16.24 -11.95
N ASN A 738 -32.45 -17.40 -11.68
CA ASN A 738 -31.21 -17.85 -12.34
C ASN A 738 -31.39 -17.94 -13.86
#